data_cdce934f8b55fc8f02bf703304ee33b9
#
_entry.id   cdce934f8b55fc8f02bf703304ee33b9
#
_cell.length_a   1.000
_cell.length_b   1.000
_cell.length_c   1.000
_cell.angle_alpha   90.00
_cell.angle_beta   90.00
_cell.angle_gamma   90.00
#
_symmetry.space_group_name_H-M   'P 1'
#
loop_
_entity.id
_entity.type
_entity.pdbx_description
1 polymer ?
#
loop_
_entity_poly.entity_id
_entity_poly.type
_entity_poly.pdbx_seq_one_letter_code
_entity_poly.pdbx_strand_id
1 'polypeptide(L)'
;MRRVLRRARDGVTLNVDEAAIAMTARGDELADLCASAARVRDAGLVSAGRHGPSGRLAISYSRKVFIPVTRLCRDNCHYCTFVTVPGKLRAQGSSTYMEPDEILDVARRGAEFGCKEALFTLGDRPEARWRQAREWLGERGYDSTLSYVRAMAIRVLEQTGLLPHLNPGVMSWSEMSRLKPVAPSMGMMLETTSRRLFETKGLAHYGSPDKDPAVRLRVLTDAGRLSIPFTTGLLVGIGETLSERADKLHAIRKSHKEFGHIQEVIVQNFRAKEHTAMAAFPDAGIEDYLATVAVARLVLGPGMRIQAPPNLVSGDECRALVGAGVDDWGGVSPLTPDHVNPERPWPALDELAAVTAEAGYDMVQRLTAQPKYVQAGAAWIDPRVRGHVVALADPATGLARDVNPVGMPWQEPDDVASWGRVDLGAAIDTQGRNTAVRSDLASAFGDWESIREQVHELAVRAPERIDTDVLAALRSAERAPAGCTDGEYLALATADGPALEAVAALADSLRRDVVGDEVTFVVNRNINFTNICYTGCRFCAFAQRKGDADAYSLSVGEVADRAWEAHVAGATEVCMQGGIDPELPVTGYADLVRAVKARVPSMHVHAFSPMEIANGVTKSGLSIREWLIGLREAGLDTIPGTAAEILDDEVRWVLTKGKLPTSLWIEIVTTAHEVGLRSSSTMMYGHVDSPRHWVAHLNVLRDIQDRTGGFTEFVPLPFVHQNSPLYLAGAARPGPSHRDNRAVHALARIMLHGRISHIQTSWVKLGVRRTQVMLEGGANDLGGTLMEETISRMAGSEHGSAKTVAELVAIAEGIGRPARQRTTTYALLAA
;
A
#
# COMPACT_ATOMS: atom_id res chain seq x y z
N MET A 1 30.99 17.00 -17.65
CA MET A 1 30.81 15.79 -18.44
C MET A 1 31.86 14.71 -18.08
N ARG A 2 33.17 14.83 -18.35
CA ARG A 2 34.18 13.75 -18.16
C ARG A 2 34.14 13.01 -16.81
N ARG A 3 33.94 13.72 -15.69
CA ARG A 3 33.81 13.11 -14.37
C ARG A 3 32.53 12.27 -14.27
N VAL A 4 31.41 12.77 -14.80
CA VAL A 4 30.10 12.09 -14.77
C VAL A 4 30.17 10.81 -15.60
N LEU A 5 30.72 10.86 -16.82
CA LEU A 5 30.88 9.67 -17.67
C LEU A 5 31.80 8.62 -17.02
N ARG A 6 32.87 9.04 -16.30
CA ARG A 6 33.72 8.11 -15.57
C ARG A 6 32.90 7.38 -14.49
N ARG A 7 32.14 8.12 -13.66
CA ARG A 7 31.29 7.53 -12.62
C ARG A 7 30.25 6.56 -13.21
N ALA A 8 29.66 6.93 -14.34
CA ALA A 8 28.74 6.05 -15.06
C ALA A 8 29.41 4.75 -15.53
N ARG A 9 30.63 4.82 -16.06
CA ARG A 9 31.44 3.64 -16.45
C ARG A 9 31.81 2.76 -15.25
N ASP A 10 32.05 3.38 -14.10
CA ASP A 10 32.41 2.69 -12.85
C ASP A 10 31.18 2.09 -12.14
N GLY A 11 29.97 2.20 -12.72
CA GLY A 11 28.73 1.67 -12.17
C GLY A 11 28.19 2.46 -10.97
N VAL A 12 28.71 3.68 -10.74
CA VAL A 12 28.27 4.53 -9.64
C VAL A 12 26.99 5.26 -10.04
N THR A 13 25.95 5.13 -9.23
CA THR A 13 24.68 5.85 -9.48
C THR A 13 24.91 7.37 -9.51
N LEU A 14 24.42 8.00 -10.57
CA LEU A 14 24.48 9.45 -10.74
C LEU A 14 23.49 10.12 -9.78
N ASN A 15 23.87 11.22 -9.15
CA ASN A 15 22.93 12.08 -8.42
C ASN A 15 22.15 12.98 -9.40
N VAL A 16 21.23 13.81 -8.89
CA VAL A 16 20.35 14.67 -9.72
C VAL A 16 21.15 15.58 -10.63
N ASP A 17 22.15 16.29 -10.09
CA ASP A 17 22.97 17.23 -10.88
C ASP A 17 23.82 16.50 -11.92
N GLU A 18 24.43 15.38 -11.55
CA GLU A 18 25.20 14.53 -12.45
C GLU A 18 24.31 13.95 -13.57
N ALA A 19 23.08 13.54 -13.25
CA ALA A 19 22.11 13.06 -14.21
C ALA A 19 21.70 14.17 -15.19
N ALA A 20 21.43 15.37 -14.70
CA ALA A 20 21.13 16.53 -15.54
C ALA A 20 22.31 16.88 -16.46
N ILE A 21 23.56 16.86 -15.95
CA ILE A 21 24.77 17.07 -16.76
C ILE A 21 24.89 15.95 -17.81
N ALA A 22 24.68 14.68 -17.46
CA ALA A 22 24.77 13.56 -18.38
C ALA A 22 23.78 13.68 -19.55
N MET A 23 22.56 14.21 -19.29
CA MET A 23 21.57 14.45 -20.35
C MET A 23 21.98 15.52 -21.37
N THR A 24 23.02 16.31 -21.10
CA THR A 24 23.58 17.25 -22.10
C THR A 24 24.57 16.59 -23.07
N ALA A 25 24.90 15.30 -22.91
CA ALA A 25 25.83 14.57 -23.77
C ALA A 25 25.37 14.56 -25.23
N ARG A 26 26.29 14.82 -26.17
CA ARG A 26 26.07 14.79 -27.62
C ARG A 26 27.30 14.16 -28.31
N GLY A 27 27.12 13.67 -29.54
CA GLY A 27 28.23 13.07 -30.29
C GLY A 27 28.94 11.94 -29.54
N ASP A 28 30.27 11.98 -29.46
CA ASP A 28 31.11 10.96 -28.78
C ASP A 28 30.76 10.80 -27.28
N GLU A 29 30.42 11.88 -26.59
CA GLU A 29 29.99 11.82 -25.18
C GLU A 29 28.68 11.08 -25.02
N LEU A 30 27.74 11.22 -25.95
CA LEU A 30 26.49 10.48 -26.00
C LEU A 30 26.73 9.00 -26.27
N ALA A 31 27.63 8.69 -27.23
CA ALA A 31 28.00 7.30 -27.52
C ALA A 31 28.58 6.60 -26.28
N ASP A 32 29.50 7.26 -25.54
CA ASP A 32 30.06 6.76 -24.29
C ASP A 32 28.98 6.55 -23.20
N LEU A 33 28.03 7.47 -23.10
CA LEU A 33 26.93 7.41 -22.15
C LEU A 33 26.00 6.21 -22.46
N CYS A 34 25.62 6.05 -23.73
CA CYS A 34 24.80 4.94 -24.20
C CYS A 34 25.50 3.60 -24.00
N ALA A 35 26.77 3.48 -24.33
CA ALA A 35 27.55 2.27 -24.09
C ALA A 35 27.62 1.89 -22.60
N SER A 36 27.68 2.87 -21.70
CA SER A 36 27.63 2.63 -20.26
C SER A 36 26.26 2.13 -19.80
N ALA A 37 25.19 2.72 -20.31
CA ALA A 37 23.81 2.29 -20.05
C ALA A 37 23.54 0.87 -20.60
N ALA A 38 24.01 0.55 -21.81
CA ALA A 38 23.87 -0.79 -22.39
C ALA A 38 24.54 -1.86 -21.51
N ARG A 39 25.76 -1.60 -21.00
CA ARG A 39 26.44 -2.51 -20.06
C ARG A 39 25.62 -2.75 -18.77
N VAL A 40 25.00 -1.70 -18.21
CA VAL A 40 24.15 -1.84 -17.02
C VAL A 40 22.91 -2.67 -17.32
N ARG A 41 22.28 -2.45 -18.48
CA ARG A 41 21.15 -3.27 -18.94
C ARG A 41 21.56 -4.74 -19.08
N ASP A 42 22.64 -5.00 -19.80
CA ASP A 42 23.10 -6.37 -20.08
C ASP A 42 23.43 -7.13 -18.80
N ALA A 43 24.10 -6.49 -17.84
CA ALA A 43 24.33 -7.07 -16.52
C ALA A 43 23.02 -7.42 -15.81
N GLY A 44 22.00 -6.57 -15.96
CA GLY A 44 20.66 -6.82 -15.41
C GLY A 44 19.94 -7.97 -16.08
N LEU A 45 20.03 -8.09 -17.40
CA LEU A 45 19.44 -9.21 -18.15
C LEU A 45 20.11 -10.55 -17.80
N VAL A 46 21.45 -10.55 -17.72
CA VAL A 46 22.23 -11.74 -17.30
C VAL A 46 21.83 -12.16 -15.88
N SER A 47 21.82 -11.23 -14.94
CA SER A 47 21.44 -11.50 -13.55
C SER A 47 20.02 -12.02 -13.39
N ALA A 48 19.11 -11.60 -14.28
CA ALA A 48 17.72 -12.06 -14.31
C ALA A 48 17.50 -13.33 -15.15
N GLY A 49 18.56 -13.93 -15.71
CA GLY A 49 18.48 -15.10 -16.58
C GLY A 49 17.67 -14.87 -17.87
N ARG A 50 17.62 -13.64 -18.36
CA ARG A 50 16.81 -13.22 -19.51
C ARG A 50 17.50 -13.57 -20.83
N HIS A 51 17.29 -14.82 -21.29
CA HIS A 51 17.74 -15.29 -22.60
C HIS A 51 16.53 -15.64 -23.48
N GLY A 52 16.68 -15.42 -24.77
CA GLY A 52 15.67 -15.81 -25.75
C GLY A 52 15.98 -17.17 -26.41
N PRO A 53 15.20 -17.56 -27.40
CA PRO A 53 15.30 -18.88 -28.03
C PRO A 53 16.65 -19.18 -28.67
N SER A 54 17.39 -18.17 -29.15
CA SER A 54 18.72 -18.33 -29.74
C SER A 54 19.87 -18.40 -28.71
N GLY A 55 19.55 -18.23 -27.41
CA GLY A 55 20.52 -18.11 -26.32
C GLY A 55 21.10 -16.70 -26.12
N ARG A 56 20.75 -15.74 -26.99
CA ARG A 56 21.12 -14.34 -26.81
C ARG A 56 20.29 -13.71 -25.68
N LEU A 57 20.78 -12.57 -25.14
CA LEU A 57 19.98 -11.78 -24.21
C LEU A 57 18.69 -11.29 -24.88
N ALA A 58 17.60 -11.18 -24.11
CA ALA A 58 16.28 -10.92 -24.66
C ALA A 58 15.72 -9.55 -24.24
N ILE A 59 15.17 -8.84 -25.22
CA ILE A 59 14.34 -7.66 -25.05
C ILE A 59 12.88 -8.09 -25.12
N SER A 60 12.08 -7.64 -24.15
CA SER A 60 10.68 -8.06 -24.05
C SER A 60 9.72 -7.09 -24.76
N TYR A 61 8.52 -7.61 -25.06
CA TYR A 61 7.37 -6.81 -25.51
C TYR A 61 6.07 -7.47 -25.00
N SER A 62 4.99 -6.68 -24.94
CA SER A 62 3.65 -7.20 -24.65
C SER A 62 2.75 -7.07 -25.89
N ARG A 63 2.23 -8.20 -26.37
CA ARG A 63 1.24 -8.22 -27.44
C ARG A 63 -0.15 -7.99 -26.85
N LYS A 64 -0.77 -6.87 -27.21
CA LYS A 64 -2.01 -6.40 -26.56
C LYS A 64 -3.01 -5.76 -27.50
N VAL A 65 -4.22 -5.59 -27.01
CA VAL A 65 -5.20 -4.68 -27.58
C VAL A 65 -5.39 -3.46 -26.67
N PHE A 66 -5.61 -2.31 -27.29
CA PHE A 66 -5.93 -1.06 -26.60
C PHE A 66 -7.44 -0.84 -26.64
N ILE A 67 -8.07 -0.68 -25.49
CA ILE A 67 -9.51 -0.49 -25.32
C ILE A 67 -9.75 0.94 -24.83
N PRO A 68 -10.15 1.87 -25.70
CA PRO A 68 -10.37 3.28 -25.35
C PRO A 68 -11.76 3.47 -24.71
N VAL A 69 -11.95 3.02 -23.49
CA VAL A 69 -13.25 2.94 -22.79
C VAL A 69 -14.06 4.23 -22.87
N THR A 70 -13.40 5.38 -22.71
CA THR A 70 -14.00 6.71 -22.95
C THR A 70 -12.93 7.71 -23.35
N ARG A 71 -13.30 8.60 -24.27
CA ARG A 71 -12.47 9.73 -24.71
C ARG A 71 -12.79 11.02 -23.97
N LEU A 72 -13.73 11.01 -23.03
CA LEU A 72 -13.97 12.13 -22.14
C LEU A 72 -12.98 12.10 -20.98
N CYS A 73 -12.51 13.27 -20.55
CA CYS A 73 -11.54 13.39 -19.48
C CYS A 73 -11.84 14.63 -18.63
N ARG A 74 -11.49 14.59 -17.35
CA ARG A 74 -11.52 15.76 -16.48
C ARG A 74 -10.39 16.73 -16.79
N ASP A 75 -9.23 16.21 -17.17
CA ASP A 75 -8.02 16.97 -17.51
C ASP A 75 -8.09 17.66 -18.88
N ASN A 76 -7.21 18.63 -19.07
CA ASN A 76 -7.03 19.38 -20.31
C ASN A 76 -5.53 19.54 -20.64
N CYS A 77 -4.83 18.41 -20.76
CA CYS A 77 -3.40 18.40 -21.08
C CYS A 77 -3.15 19.00 -22.45
N HIS A 78 -2.24 19.96 -22.55
CA HIS A 78 -2.03 20.79 -23.75
C HIS A 78 -1.46 20.03 -24.96
N TYR A 79 -0.97 18.81 -24.77
CA TYR A 79 -0.42 17.93 -25.83
C TYR A 79 -1.35 16.76 -26.20
N CYS A 80 -2.49 16.60 -25.51
CA CYS A 80 -3.31 15.41 -25.65
C CYS A 80 -4.33 15.51 -26.79
N THR A 81 -4.29 14.56 -27.72
CA THR A 81 -5.28 14.40 -28.79
C THR A 81 -6.30 13.30 -28.53
N PHE A 82 -6.07 12.47 -27.51
CA PHE A 82 -6.99 11.40 -27.12
C PHE A 82 -8.34 11.95 -26.64
N VAL A 83 -8.30 13.05 -25.90
CA VAL A 83 -9.48 13.64 -25.24
C VAL A 83 -10.36 14.39 -26.22
N THR A 84 -11.67 14.22 -26.08
CA THR A 84 -12.70 14.92 -26.84
C THR A 84 -13.75 15.55 -25.91
N VAL A 85 -14.77 16.17 -26.48
CA VAL A 85 -15.88 16.79 -25.74
C VAL A 85 -17.22 16.13 -26.12
N PRO A 86 -18.23 16.13 -25.24
CA PRO A 86 -19.51 15.46 -25.50
C PRO A 86 -20.21 15.90 -26.79
N GLY A 87 -20.07 17.19 -27.17
CA GLY A 87 -20.64 17.71 -28.41
C GLY A 87 -20.06 17.07 -29.66
N LYS A 88 -18.73 16.82 -29.68
CA LYS A 88 -18.07 16.13 -30.79
C LYS A 88 -18.48 14.66 -30.90
N LEU A 89 -18.55 13.95 -29.74
CA LEU A 89 -19.00 12.54 -29.71
C LEU A 89 -20.42 12.45 -30.32
N ARG A 90 -21.33 13.32 -29.90
CA ARG A 90 -22.69 13.33 -30.40
C ARG A 90 -22.75 13.61 -31.91
N ALA A 91 -21.95 14.54 -32.41
CA ALA A 91 -21.87 14.87 -33.85
C ALA A 91 -21.31 13.68 -34.68
N GLN A 92 -20.51 12.84 -34.08
CA GLN A 92 -19.95 11.62 -34.67
C GLN A 92 -20.85 10.38 -34.47
N GLY A 93 -21.98 10.51 -33.78
CA GLY A 93 -22.84 9.36 -33.46
C GLY A 93 -22.21 8.37 -32.49
N SER A 94 -21.16 8.80 -31.76
CA SER A 94 -20.43 7.96 -30.82
C SER A 94 -20.99 8.06 -29.40
N SER A 95 -20.99 6.94 -28.67
CA SER A 95 -21.36 6.88 -27.26
C SER A 95 -20.36 7.61 -26.36
N THR A 96 -20.79 7.97 -25.17
CA THR A 96 -19.94 8.60 -24.14
C THR A 96 -18.86 7.64 -23.64
N TYR A 97 -19.22 6.38 -23.51
CA TYR A 97 -18.33 5.24 -23.22
C TYR A 97 -18.52 4.19 -24.31
N MET A 98 -17.52 3.35 -24.53
CA MET A 98 -17.71 2.12 -25.29
C MET A 98 -18.78 1.27 -24.61
N GLU A 99 -19.68 0.71 -25.39
CA GLU A 99 -20.66 -0.25 -24.87
C GLU A 99 -19.96 -1.58 -24.52
N PRO A 100 -20.53 -2.37 -23.59
CA PRO A 100 -19.91 -3.63 -23.18
C PRO A 100 -19.57 -4.58 -24.32
N ASP A 101 -20.43 -4.68 -25.32
CA ASP A 101 -20.22 -5.57 -26.47
C ASP A 101 -19.09 -5.07 -27.38
N GLU A 102 -18.90 -3.75 -27.53
CA GLU A 102 -17.81 -3.17 -28.29
C GLU A 102 -16.46 -3.49 -27.62
N ILE A 103 -16.39 -3.39 -26.29
CA ILE A 103 -15.21 -3.76 -25.49
C ILE A 103 -14.86 -5.24 -25.69
N LEU A 104 -15.89 -6.10 -25.59
CA LEU A 104 -15.71 -7.54 -25.72
C LEU A 104 -15.32 -7.95 -27.15
N ASP A 105 -15.85 -7.30 -28.17
CA ASP A 105 -15.47 -7.57 -29.55
C ASP A 105 -14.01 -7.24 -29.84
N VAL A 106 -13.52 -6.11 -29.32
CA VAL A 106 -12.08 -5.78 -29.38
C VAL A 106 -11.24 -6.83 -28.66
N ALA A 107 -11.69 -7.25 -27.47
CA ALA A 107 -10.96 -8.24 -26.66
C ALA A 107 -10.96 -9.63 -27.34
N ARG A 108 -12.11 -10.12 -27.86
CA ARG A 108 -12.20 -11.42 -28.59
C ARG A 108 -11.28 -11.44 -29.81
N ARG A 109 -11.35 -10.41 -30.65
CA ARG A 109 -10.44 -10.28 -31.80
C ARG A 109 -8.99 -10.22 -31.37
N GLY A 110 -8.67 -9.53 -30.27
CA GLY A 110 -7.33 -9.54 -29.71
C GLY A 110 -6.86 -10.94 -29.31
N ALA A 111 -7.71 -11.73 -28.68
CA ALA A 111 -7.42 -13.11 -28.29
C ALA A 111 -7.15 -13.99 -29.54
N GLU A 112 -7.95 -13.84 -30.60
CA GLU A 112 -7.74 -14.53 -31.90
C GLU A 112 -6.39 -14.17 -32.53
N PHE A 113 -5.95 -12.92 -32.42
CA PHE A 113 -4.63 -12.46 -32.85
C PHE A 113 -3.48 -12.82 -31.88
N GLY A 114 -3.72 -13.65 -30.88
CA GLY A 114 -2.70 -14.12 -29.94
C GLY A 114 -2.24 -13.07 -28.91
N CYS A 115 -2.98 -11.95 -28.74
CA CYS A 115 -2.73 -11.03 -27.63
C CYS A 115 -2.92 -11.73 -26.29
N LYS A 116 -2.21 -11.25 -25.25
CA LYS A 116 -2.33 -11.76 -23.89
C LYS A 116 -2.90 -10.69 -22.94
N GLU A 117 -2.93 -9.46 -23.39
CA GLU A 117 -3.27 -8.30 -22.58
C GLU A 117 -4.35 -7.46 -23.24
N ALA A 118 -5.30 -6.99 -22.41
CA ALA A 118 -6.26 -5.96 -22.74
C ALA A 118 -5.91 -4.69 -21.93
N LEU A 119 -5.36 -3.68 -22.58
CA LEU A 119 -5.04 -2.41 -21.94
C LEU A 119 -6.24 -1.49 -21.99
N PHE A 120 -6.79 -1.19 -20.80
CA PHE A 120 -7.88 -0.23 -20.66
C PHE A 120 -7.31 1.18 -20.59
N THR A 121 -7.48 1.92 -21.69
CA THR A 121 -7.06 3.32 -21.85
C THR A 121 -8.28 4.21 -21.81
N LEU A 122 -8.25 5.26 -21.01
CA LEU A 122 -9.40 6.17 -20.85
C LEU A 122 -8.98 7.54 -20.34
N GLY A 123 -9.91 8.50 -20.46
CA GLY A 123 -9.76 9.79 -19.81
C GLY A 123 -10.02 9.68 -18.30
N ASP A 124 -9.31 10.50 -17.52
CA ASP A 124 -9.41 10.51 -16.06
C ASP A 124 -10.76 11.10 -15.62
N ARG A 125 -11.50 10.38 -14.81
CA ARG A 125 -12.74 10.79 -14.08
C ARG A 125 -13.67 11.72 -14.86
N PRO A 126 -14.13 11.35 -16.06
CA PRO A 126 -14.98 12.24 -16.87
C PRO A 126 -16.29 12.62 -16.18
N GLU A 127 -16.83 11.73 -15.33
CA GLU A 127 -18.02 11.99 -14.52
C GLU A 127 -17.86 13.18 -13.56
N ALA A 128 -16.65 13.49 -13.11
CA ALA A 128 -16.40 14.66 -12.27
C ALA A 128 -16.60 16.00 -13.04
N ARG A 129 -16.42 16.00 -14.35
CA ARG A 129 -16.53 17.17 -15.21
C ARG A 129 -17.79 17.19 -16.07
N TRP A 130 -18.18 16.07 -16.65
CA TRP A 130 -19.19 15.96 -17.67
C TRP A 130 -20.48 15.31 -17.17
N ARG A 131 -21.60 16.07 -17.26
CA ARG A 131 -22.92 15.55 -16.88
C ARG A 131 -23.30 14.31 -17.67
N GLN A 132 -22.99 14.28 -18.96
CA GLN A 132 -23.26 13.16 -19.87
C GLN A 132 -22.58 11.87 -19.42
N ALA A 133 -21.38 11.98 -18.86
CA ALA A 133 -20.69 10.81 -18.31
C ALA A 133 -21.41 10.28 -17.06
N ARG A 134 -21.86 11.16 -16.16
CA ARG A 134 -22.65 10.74 -14.99
C ARG A 134 -23.97 10.10 -15.36
N GLU A 135 -24.69 10.71 -16.31
CA GLU A 135 -25.99 10.21 -16.78
C GLU A 135 -25.82 8.82 -17.43
N TRP A 136 -24.86 8.65 -18.34
CA TRP A 136 -24.61 7.36 -18.99
C TRP A 136 -24.28 6.24 -17.97
N LEU A 137 -23.43 6.53 -16.98
CA LEU A 137 -23.08 5.59 -15.92
C LEU A 137 -24.30 5.25 -15.05
N GLY A 138 -25.04 6.26 -14.58
CA GLY A 138 -26.22 6.08 -13.71
C GLY A 138 -27.34 5.30 -14.38
N GLU A 139 -27.61 5.52 -15.68
CA GLU A 139 -28.59 4.74 -16.46
C GLU A 139 -28.26 3.24 -16.54
N ARG A 140 -26.97 2.88 -16.36
CA ARG A 140 -26.46 1.50 -16.40
C ARG A 140 -26.11 0.94 -15.04
N GLY A 141 -26.42 1.67 -13.96
CA GLY A 141 -26.21 1.22 -12.59
C GLY A 141 -24.76 1.29 -12.11
N TYR A 142 -23.91 2.10 -12.75
CA TYR A 142 -22.53 2.31 -12.33
C TYR A 142 -22.37 3.64 -11.59
N ASP A 143 -21.70 3.60 -10.44
CA ASP A 143 -21.43 4.80 -9.63
C ASP A 143 -20.31 5.66 -10.22
N SER A 144 -19.38 5.07 -11.00
CA SER A 144 -18.21 5.73 -11.52
C SER A 144 -17.64 5.04 -12.75
N THR A 145 -16.77 5.75 -13.47
CA THR A 145 -15.96 5.18 -14.56
C THR A 145 -15.15 3.98 -14.11
N LEU A 146 -14.58 4.01 -12.89
CA LEU A 146 -13.79 2.88 -12.38
C LEU A 146 -14.65 1.66 -12.05
N SER A 147 -15.90 1.85 -11.60
CA SER A 147 -16.86 0.74 -11.43
C SER A 147 -17.17 0.07 -12.76
N TYR A 148 -17.36 0.87 -13.81
CA TYR A 148 -17.58 0.35 -15.16
C TYR A 148 -16.34 -0.39 -15.71
N VAL A 149 -15.15 0.20 -15.57
CA VAL A 149 -13.87 -0.43 -15.96
C VAL A 149 -13.70 -1.77 -15.25
N ARG A 150 -13.97 -1.82 -13.94
CA ARG A 150 -13.89 -3.07 -13.17
C ARG A 150 -14.84 -4.14 -13.71
N ALA A 151 -16.09 -3.78 -13.96
CA ALA A 151 -17.07 -4.72 -14.52
C ALA A 151 -16.64 -5.25 -15.89
N MET A 152 -16.10 -4.38 -16.74
CA MET A 152 -15.61 -4.79 -18.06
C MET A 152 -14.33 -5.64 -17.96
N ALA A 153 -13.43 -5.35 -17.03
CA ALA A 153 -12.25 -6.16 -16.79
C ALA A 153 -12.62 -7.61 -16.40
N ILE A 154 -13.63 -7.77 -15.53
CA ILE A 154 -14.18 -9.10 -15.17
C ILE A 154 -14.71 -9.81 -16.43
N ARG A 155 -15.56 -9.15 -17.22
CA ARG A 155 -16.11 -9.76 -18.43
C ARG A 155 -15.04 -10.12 -19.46
N VAL A 156 -13.98 -9.34 -19.59
CA VAL A 156 -12.84 -9.65 -20.46
C VAL A 156 -12.10 -10.89 -19.97
N LEU A 157 -11.83 -11.00 -18.67
CA LEU A 157 -11.23 -12.21 -18.08
C LEU A 157 -12.10 -13.45 -18.33
N GLU A 158 -13.41 -13.36 -18.08
CA GLU A 158 -14.32 -14.48 -18.20
C GLU A 158 -14.57 -14.95 -19.63
N GLN A 159 -14.65 -14.00 -20.58
CA GLN A 159 -15.07 -14.30 -21.94
C GLN A 159 -13.93 -14.49 -22.92
N THR A 160 -12.73 -13.96 -22.61
CA THR A 160 -11.60 -13.99 -23.54
C THR A 160 -10.31 -14.53 -22.94
N GLY A 161 -10.16 -14.48 -21.62
CA GLY A 161 -8.93 -14.84 -20.93
C GLY A 161 -7.78 -13.83 -21.11
N LEU A 162 -8.01 -12.69 -21.80
CA LEU A 162 -7.02 -11.61 -21.84
C LEU A 162 -6.84 -11.01 -20.45
N LEU A 163 -5.59 -10.71 -20.09
CA LEU A 163 -5.25 -10.10 -18.81
C LEU A 163 -5.46 -8.58 -18.85
N PRO A 164 -6.32 -8.00 -18.01
CA PRO A 164 -6.49 -6.56 -17.97
C PRO A 164 -5.24 -5.87 -17.45
N HIS A 165 -4.83 -4.79 -18.13
CA HIS A 165 -3.96 -3.76 -17.61
C HIS A 165 -4.75 -2.47 -17.49
N LEU A 166 -4.87 -1.94 -16.27
CA LEU A 166 -5.71 -0.78 -16.02
C LEU A 166 -4.86 0.49 -15.93
N ASN A 167 -5.12 1.44 -16.82
CA ASN A 167 -4.45 2.73 -16.87
C ASN A 167 -5.48 3.89 -16.85
N PRO A 168 -6.27 4.01 -15.75
CA PRO A 168 -7.37 4.97 -15.69
C PRO A 168 -6.95 6.37 -15.18
N GLY A 169 -5.66 6.63 -15.01
CA GLY A 169 -5.14 7.86 -14.43
C GLY A 169 -4.98 7.80 -12.93
N VAL A 170 -5.40 8.85 -12.23
CA VAL A 170 -5.23 8.95 -10.78
C VAL A 170 -6.26 8.09 -10.05
N MET A 171 -5.79 7.33 -9.09
CA MET A 171 -6.61 6.46 -8.24
C MET A 171 -6.30 6.69 -6.76
N SER A 172 -7.31 6.57 -5.92
CA SER A 172 -7.14 6.45 -4.47
C SER A 172 -6.67 5.04 -4.10
N TRP A 173 -6.18 4.90 -2.87
CA TRP A 173 -5.88 3.58 -2.30
C TRP A 173 -7.05 2.60 -2.44
N SER A 174 -8.25 3.02 -2.02
CA SER A 174 -9.45 2.17 -2.04
C SER A 174 -9.81 1.72 -3.45
N GLU A 175 -9.70 2.60 -4.44
CA GLU A 175 -9.96 2.29 -5.83
C GLU A 175 -8.95 1.28 -6.38
N MET A 176 -7.65 1.49 -6.14
CA MET A 176 -6.61 0.54 -6.54
C MET A 176 -6.81 -0.83 -5.88
N SER A 177 -7.19 -0.85 -4.61
CA SER A 177 -7.48 -2.08 -3.89
C SER A 177 -8.62 -2.88 -4.53
N ARG A 178 -9.72 -2.21 -4.89
CA ARG A 178 -10.85 -2.86 -5.55
C ARG A 178 -10.58 -3.28 -7.00
N LEU A 179 -9.59 -2.65 -7.65
CA LEU A 179 -9.19 -3.00 -9.01
C LEU A 179 -8.12 -4.10 -9.05
N LYS A 180 -7.30 -4.24 -8.00
CA LYS A 180 -6.25 -5.26 -7.94
C LYS A 180 -6.75 -6.71 -8.20
N PRO A 181 -7.92 -7.14 -7.69
CA PRO A 181 -8.44 -8.49 -7.96
C PRO A 181 -8.76 -8.80 -9.42
N VAL A 182 -8.94 -7.77 -10.24
CA VAL A 182 -9.33 -7.94 -11.66
C VAL A 182 -8.21 -7.58 -12.63
N ALA A 183 -7.05 -7.14 -12.13
CA ALA A 183 -5.93 -6.72 -12.98
C ALA A 183 -4.58 -7.14 -12.40
N PRO A 184 -3.78 -7.96 -13.09
CA PRO A 184 -2.44 -8.35 -12.64
C PRO A 184 -1.45 -7.20 -12.56
N SER A 185 -1.71 -6.10 -13.26
CA SER A 185 -0.90 -4.89 -13.25
C SER A 185 -1.75 -3.65 -13.54
N MET A 186 -1.25 -2.52 -13.08
CA MET A 186 -1.85 -1.21 -13.35
C MET A 186 -0.77 -0.22 -13.78
N GLY A 187 -1.18 0.93 -14.28
CA GLY A 187 -0.25 1.95 -14.68
C GLY A 187 -0.81 3.36 -14.57
N MET A 188 0.10 4.30 -14.44
CA MET A 188 -0.15 5.73 -14.59
C MET A 188 1.19 6.42 -14.90
N MET A 189 1.23 7.13 -16.02
CA MET A 189 2.42 7.91 -16.38
C MET A 189 2.61 9.05 -15.39
N LEU A 190 3.73 9.08 -14.65
CA LEU A 190 4.08 10.23 -13.79
C LEU A 190 4.29 11.50 -14.64
N GLU A 191 4.79 11.34 -15.84
CA GLU A 191 5.10 12.34 -16.86
C GLU A 191 6.11 13.38 -16.41
N THR A 192 5.89 14.10 -15.31
CA THR A 192 6.81 15.06 -14.72
C THR A 192 6.56 15.27 -13.24
N THR A 193 7.59 15.68 -12.50
CA THR A 193 7.51 16.17 -11.12
C THR A 193 7.56 17.70 -11.04
N SER A 194 7.56 18.40 -12.20
CA SER A 194 7.64 19.84 -12.27
C SER A 194 6.32 20.52 -11.89
N ARG A 195 6.28 21.16 -10.71
CA ARG A 195 5.15 22.01 -10.31
C ARG A 195 4.99 23.20 -11.26
N ARG A 196 6.08 23.72 -11.83
CA ARG A 196 6.06 24.81 -12.80
C ARG A 196 5.20 24.46 -14.01
N LEU A 197 5.33 23.24 -14.56
CA LEU A 197 4.53 22.81 -15.72
C LEU A 197 3.04 22.65 -15.37
N PHE A 198 2.72 22.43 -14.13
CA PHE A 198 1.35 22.29 -13.62
C PHE A 198 0.72 23.64 -13.26
N GLU A 199 1.47 24.54 -12.59
CA GLU A 199 0.94 25.79 -12.05
C GLU A 199 0.95 26.96 -13.03
N THR A 200 1.86 26.96 -14.02
CA THR A 200 2.06 28.10 -14.92
C THR A 200 1.11 28.03 -16.11
N LYS A 201 0.31 29.08 -16.27
CA LYS A 201 -0.63 29.23 -17.40
C LYS A 201 0.10 29.09 -18.75
N GLY A 202 -0.46 28.28 -19.63
CA GLY A 202 0.07 28.02 -20.97
C GLY A 202 1.08 26.88 -21.05
N LEU A 203 1.53 26.30 -19.91
CA LEU A 203 2.39 25.13 -19.91
C LEU A 203 1.61 23.81 -19.95
N ALA A 204 2.29 22.73 -20.17
CA ALA A 204 1.77 21.42 -20.58
C ALA A 204 0.60 20.87 -19.73
N HIS A 205 0.62 21.09 -18.42
CA HIS A 205 -0.35 20.52 -17.48
C HIS A 205 -1.29 21.54 -16.84
N TYR A 206 -1.17 22.82 -17.22
CA TYR A 206 -2.05 23.84 -16.66
C TYR A 206 -3.52 23.55 -16.94
N GLY A 207 -4.36 23.59 -15.90
CA GLY A 207 -5.80 23.30 -16.00
C GLY A 207 -6.14 21.80 -15.99
N SER A 208 -5.19 20.94 -15.63
CA SER A 208 -5.34 19.48 -15.53
C SER A 208 -5.17 19.04 -14.07
N PRO A 209 -6.24 18.98 -13.26
CA PRO A 209 -6.15 18.75 -11.81
C PRO A 209 -5.48 17.43 -11.44
N ASP A 210 -5.62 16.37 -12.25
CA ASP A 210 -5.01 15.07 -12.00
C ASP A 210 -3.54 14.99 -12.47
N LYS A 211 -2.98 16.08 -12.99
CA LYS A 211 -1.55 16.22 -13.32
C LYS A 211 -0.72 16.88 -12.22
N ASP A 212 -1.29 17.17 -11.05
CA ASP A 212 -0.50 17.62 -9.90
C ASP A 212 0.55 16.55 -9.56
N PRO A 213 1.86 16.90 -9.56
CA PRO A 213 2.92 15.95 -9.26
C PRO A 213 2.79 15.27 -7.89
N ALA A 214 2.27 15.98 -6.89
CA ALA A 214 2.09 15.43 -5.55
C ALA A 214 1.02 14.32 -5.54
N VAL A 215 -0.09 14.51 -6.26
CA VAL A 215 -1.13 13.50 -6.43
C VAL A 215 -0.58 12.25 -7.13
N ARG A 216 0.16 12.45 -8.22
CA ARG A 216 0.69 11.34 -9.02
C ARG A 216 1.78 10.55 -8.28
N LEU A 217 2.66 11.22 -7.52
CA LEU A 217 3.63 10.57 -6.64
C LEU A 217 2.92 9.77 -5.53
N ARG A 218 1.79 10.28 -5.05
CA ARG A 218 0.98 9.57 -4.08
C ARG A 218 0.42 8.26 -4.65
N VAL A 219 -0.09 8.27 -5.89
CA VAL A 219 -0.55 7.04 -6.57
C VAL A 219 0.56 6.00 -6.65
N LEU A 220 1.80 6.40 -7.00
CA LEU A 220 2.94 5.48 -7.00
C LEU A 220 3.19 4.87 -5.61
N THR A 221 3.13 5.68 -4.55
CA THR A 221 3.30 5.20 -3.17
C THR A 221 2.21 4.21 -2.79
N ASP A 222 0.96 4.49 -3.10
CA ASP A 222 -0.17 3.63 -2.76
C ASP A 222 -0.16 2.31 -3.55
N ALA A 223 0.21 2.35 -4.83
CA ALA A 223 0.42 1.15 -5.64
C ALA A 223 1.51 0.25 -5.03
N GLY A 224 2.60 0.86 -4.52
CA GLY A 224 3.67 0.14 -3.83
C GLY A 224 3.21 -0.53 -2.54
N ARG A 225 2.45 0.18 -1.72
CA ARG A 225 1.87 -0.35 -0.48
C ARG A 225 0.91 -1.50 -0.72
N LEU A 226 0.14 -1.42 -1.80
CA LEU A 226 -0.78 -2.47 -2.23
C LEU A 226 -0.07 -3.64 -2.94
N SER A 227 1.25 -3.56 -3.14
CA SER A 227 2.00 -4.57 -3.88
C SER A 227 1.39 -4.84 -5.27
N ILE A 228 1.11 -3.77 -6.01
CA ILE A 228 0.61 -3.83 -7.39
C ILE A 228 1.81 -3.68 -8.34
N PRO A 229 2.07 -4.61 -9.28
CA PRO A 229 3.01 -4.39 -10.36
C PRO A 229 2.58 -3.16 -11.17
N PHE A 230 3.36 -2.07 -11.09
CA PHE A 230 2.91 -0.77 -11.56
C PHE A 230 3.80 -0.20 -12.66
N THR A 231 3.19 0.19 -13.77
CA THR A 231 3.85 0.87 -14.90
C THR A 231 3.77 2.37 -14.70
N THR A 232 4.91 3.05 -14.85
CA THR A 232 4.96 4.51 -14.84
C THR A 232 5.95 5.02 -15.88
N GLY A 233 6.16 6.32 -15.99
CA GLY A 233 7.10 6.85 -16.96
C GLY A 233 7.17 8.35 -16.99
N LEU A 234 7.93 8.82 -17.97
CA LEU A 234 8.21 10.23 -18.23
C LEU A 234 7.88 10.59 -19.68
N LEU A 235 7.41 11.81 -19.87
CA LEU A 235 7.28 12.41 -21.19
C LEU A 235 8.42 13.43 -21.36
N VAL A 236 9.20 13.26 -22.44
CA VAL A 236 10.40 14.02 -22.74
C VAL A 236 10.09 15.09 -23.77
N GLY A 237 10.39 16.35 -23.48
CA GLY A 237 10.23 17.45 -24.43
C GLY A 237 8.94 18.25 -24.27
N ILE A 238 8.25 18.16 -23.13
CA ILE A 238 7.02 18.97 -22.84
C ILE A 238 7.33 20.33 -22.19
N GLY A 239 8.59 20.75 -22.21
CA GLY A 239 9.02 22.02 -21.61
C GLY A 239 9.64 21.90 -20.23
N GLU A 240 9.93 20.71 -19.76
CA GLU A 240 10.69 20.44 -18.54
C GLU A 240 12.18 20.76 -18.72
N THR A 241 12.84 21.17 -17.66
CA THR A 241 14.31 21.30 -17.62
C THR A 241 14.99 19.94 -17.40
N LEU A 242 16.28 19.84 -17.70
CA LEU A 242 17.04 18.60 -17.46
C LEU A 242 17.12 18.24 -15.98
N SER A 243 17.14 19.24 -15.08
CA SER A 243 17.07 19.01 -13.63
C SER A 243 15.73 18.45 -13.22
N GLU A 244 14.60 19.03 -13.68
CA GLU A 244 13.26 18.51 -13.45
C GLU A 244 13.08 17.08 -13.98
N ARG A 245 13.78 16.75 -15.10
CA ARG A 245 13.79 15.41 -15.68
C ARG A 245 14.59 14.42 -14.82
N ALA A 246 15.74 14.86 -14.28
CA ALA A 246 16.55 14.09 -13.36
C ALA A 246 15.84 13.84 -12.02
N ASP A 247 15.23 14.88 -11.43
CA ASP A 247 14.45 14.78 -10.20
C ASP A 247 13.36 13.72 -10.29
N LYS A 248 12.65 13.68 -11.41
CA LYS A 248 11.60 12.70 -11.69
C LYS A 248 12.14 11.25 -11.67
N LEU A 249 13.27 11.00 -12.31
CA LEU A 249 13.91 9.68 -12.30
C LEU A 249 14.31 9.25 -10.88
N HIS A 250 14.78 10.19 -10.06
CA HIS A 250 15.11 9.93 -8.67
C HIS A 250 13.87 9.69 -7.81
N ALA A 251 12.76 10.39 -8.07
CA ALA A 251 11.48 10.15 -7.41
C ALA A 251 10.94 8.74 -7.71
N ILE A 252 10.99 8.31 -8.97
CA ILE A 252 10.61 6.94 -9.37
C ILE A 252 11.54 5.91 -8.69
N ARG A 253 12.86 6.14 -8.71
CA ARG A 253 13.83 5.27 -8.04
C ARG A 253 13.57 5.15 -6.54
N LYS A 254 13.30 6.28 -5.86
CA LYS A 254 12.98 6.31 -4.42
C LYS A 254 11.77 5.43 -4.11
N SER A 255 10.68 5.62 -4.84
CA SER A 255 9.46 4.83 -4.68
C SER A 255 9.70 3.33 -4.95
N HIS A 256 10.44 2.99 -6.02
CA HIS A 256 10.76 1.60 -6.31
C HIS A 256 11.68 0.96 -5.27
N LYS A 257 12.66 1.70 -4.76
CA LYS A 257 13.57 1.21 -3.72
C LYS A 257 12.82 0.87 -2.43
N GLU A 258 11.78 1.63 -2.10
CA GLU A 258 10.98 1.43 -0.90
C GLU A 258 10.05 0.20 -1.03
N PHE A 259 9.37 0.02 -2.17
CA PHE A 259 8.32 -0.97 -2.32
C PHE A 259 8.61 -2.09 -3.34
N GLY A 260 9.54 -1.90 -4.25
CA GLY A 260 9.87 -2.88 -5.29
C GLY A 260 8.80 -3.07 -6.39
N HIS A 261 7.78 -2.23 -6.45
CA HIS A 261 6.55 -2.40 -7.22
C HIS A 261 6.59 -1.87 -8.66
N ILE A 262 7.46 -0.92 -8.97
CA ILE A 262 7.53 -0.37 -10.32
C ILE A 262 8.15 -1.42 -11.23
N GLN A 263 7.31 -1.93 -12.14
CA GLN A 263 7.69 -3.02 -13.01
C GLN A 263 8.44 -2.57 -14.25
N GLU A 264 8.12 -1.37 -14.74
CA GLU A 264 8.76 -0.77 -15.91
C GLU A 264 8.60 0.74 -15.89
N VAL A 265 9.55 1.42 -16.50
CA VAL A 265 9.55 2.87 -16.67
C VAL A 265 9.57 3.20 -18.15
N ILE A 266 8.47 3.80 -18.62
CA ILE A 266 8.32 4.25 -20.01
C ILE A 266 9.05 5.58 -20.15
N VAL A 267 10.03 5.66 -21.04
CA VAL A 267 10.60 6.92 -21.49
C VAL A 267 9.97 7.23 -22.85
N GLN A 268 9.03 8.17 -22.87
CA GLN A 268 8.28 8.54 -24.07
C GLN A 268 8.75 9.89 -24.59
N ASN A 269 9.05 9.99 -25.87
CA ASN A 269 9.37 11.24 -26.54
C ASN A 269 8.09 11.99 -26.95
N PHE A 270 8.06 13.29 -26.65
CA PHE A 270 6.99 14.17 -27.12
C PHE A 270 7.03 14.31 -28.65
N ARG A 271 5.85 14.25 -29.27
CA ARG A 271 5.60 14.58 -30.66
C ARG A 271 4.52 15.64 -30.71
N ALA A 272 4.80 16.74 -31.39
CA ALA A 272 3.82 17.80 -31.60
C ALA A 272 2.64 17.29 -32.44
N LYS A 273 1.44 17.70 -32.07
CA LYS A 273 0.20 17.22 -32.71
C LYS A 273 -0.69 18.38 -33.10
N GLU A 274 -1.23 18.29 -34.30
CA GLU A 274 -2.23 19.25 -34.77
C GLU A 274 -3.41 19.36 -33.82
N HIS A 275 -4.02 20.50 -33.75
CA HIS A 275 -5.19 20.79 -32.90
C HIS A 275 -4.95 20.70 -31.39
N THR A 276 -3.68 20.70 -30.93
CA THR A 276 -3.31 20.84 -29.53
C THR A 276 -2.72 22.21 -29.21
N ALA A 277 -2.72 22.63 -27.97
CA ALA A 277 -2.09 23.88 -27.54
C ALA A 277 -0.56 23.87 -27.75
N MET A 278 0.05 22.67 -27.86
CA MET A 278 1.47 22.47 -28.09
C MET A 278 1.82 22.12 -29.57
N ALA A 279 0.92 22.37 -30.53
CA ALA A 279 1.16 22.04 -31.95
C ALA A 279 2.39 22.74 -32.54
N ALA A 280 2.76 23.92 -32.02
CA ALA A 280 3.93 24.67 -32.48
C ALA A 280 5.21 24.37 -31.67
N PHE A 281 5.18 23.47 -30.73
CA PHE A 281 6.37 23.04 -29.97
C PHE A 281 7.21 22.09 -30.82
N PRO A 282 8.55 22.14 -30.68
CA PRO A 282 9.41 21.20 -31.39
C PRO A 282 9.22 19.78 -30.85
N ASP A 283 9.33 18.79 -31.71
CA ASP A 283 9.48 17.39 -31.31
C ASP A 283 10.71 17.19 -30.45
N ALA A 284 10.66 16.24 -29.54
CA ALA A 284 11.85 15.85 -28.77
C ALA A 284 12.94 15.33 -29.73
N GLY A 285 14.12 15.95 -29.73
CA GLY A 285 15.26 15.56 -30.58
C GLY A 285 15.79 14.18 -30.19
N ILE A 286 16.25 13.41 -31.18
CA ILE A 286 16.71 12.04 -30.97
C ILE A 286 17.90 11.96 -29.99
N GLU A 287 18.88 12.83 -30.07
CA GLU A 287 20.04 12.80 -29.14
C GLU A 287 19.63 13.13 -27.70
N ASP A 288 18.69 14.07 -27.51
CA ASP A 288 18.14 14.39 -26.18
C ASP A 288 17.33 13.19 -25.62
N TYR A 289 16.60 12.50 -26.49
CA TYR A 289 15.85 11.31 -26.13
C TYR A 289 16.77 10.16 -25.75
N LEU A 290 17.79 9.85 -26.55
CA LEU A 290 18.79 8.81 -26.26
C LEU A 290 19.56 9.10 -24.98
N ALA A 291 19.99 10.35 -24.77
CA ALA A 291 20.64 10.75 -23.53
C ALA A 291 19.73 10.52 -22.31
N THR A 292 18.44 10.83 -22.43
CA THR A 292 17.47 10.62 -21.35
C THR A 292 17.26 9.13 -21.06
N VAL A 293 17.14 8.28 -22.08
CA VAL A 293 17.01 6.82 -21.94
C VAL A 293 18.25 6.25 -21.25
N ALA A 294 19.45 6.65 -21.70
CA ALA A 294 20.69 6.18 -21.09
C ALA A 294 20.83 6.61 -19.62
N VAL A 295 20.48 7.86 -19.31
CA VAL A 295 20.47 8.34 -17.91
C VAL A 295 19.40 7.62 -17.07
N ALA A 296 18.21 7.35 -17.63
CA ALA A 296 17.19 6.58 -16.94
C ALA A 296 17.72 5.20 -16.55
N ARG A 297 18.42 4.49 -17.45
CA ARG A 297 19.08 3.22 -17.14
C ARG A 297 20.11 3.34 -16.02
N LEU A 298 20.97 4.34 -16.08
CA LEU A 298 22.02 4.54 -15.08
C LEU A 298 21.49 4.94 -13.70
N VAL A 299 20.42 5.73 -13.66
CA VAL A 299 19.78 6.15 -12.40
C VAL A 299 18.94 5.02 -11.80
N LEU A 300 18.14 4.32 -12.62
CA LEU A 300 17.19 3.30 -12.15
C LEU A 300 17.86 1.93 -11.94
N GLY A 301 19.02 1.71 -12.54
CA GLY A 301 19.84 0.51 -12.34
C GLY A 301 19.49 -0.68 -13.22
N PRO A 302 20.20 -1.82 -13.04
CA PRO A 302 20.11 -2.98 -13.92
C PRO A 302 18.79 -3.75 -13.80
N GLY A 303 18.15 -3.71 -12.63
CA GLY A 303 16.92 -4.47 -12.33
C GLY A 303 15.65 -3.83 -12.88
N MET A 304 15.66 -2.54 -13.22
CA MET A 304 14.50 -1.83 -13.76
C MET A 304 14.32 -2.13 -15.26
N ARG A 305 13.07 -2.28 -15.70
CA ARG A 305 12.75 -2.35 -17.14
C ARG A 305 12.58 -0.94 -17.68
N ILE A 306 13.34 -0.60 -18.72
CA ILE A 306 13.24 0.68 -19.43
C ILE A 306 12.57 0.43 -20.74
N GLN A 307 11.39 1.01 -20.89
CA GLN A 307 10.56 0.91 -22.08
C GLN A 307 10.67 2.15 -22.95
N ALA A 308 10.76 1.95 -24.25
CA ALA A 308 10.61 3.00 -25.25
C ALA A 308 9.56 2.58 -26.30
N PRO A 309 8.53 3.41 -26.60
CA PRO A 309 7.52 3.08 -27.59
C PRO A 309 8.12 3.03 -29.01
N PRO A 310 8.04 1.90 -29.72
CA PRO A 310 8.71 1.74 -31.01
C PRO A 310 7.99 2.46 -32.18
N ASN A 311 6.71 2.79 -32.01
CA ASN A 311 5.94 3.51 -33.02
C ASN A 311 6.26 5.02 -33.11
N LEU A 312 6.92 5.57 -32.11
CA LEU A 312 7.27 7.00 -32.05
C LEU A 312 8.65 7.31 -32.66
N VAL A 313 9.32 6.32 -33.18
CA VAL A 313 10.70 6.40 -33.73
C VAL A 313 10.82 5.57 -35.02
N SER A 314 11.91 5.76 -35.77
CA SER A 314 12.25 4.95 -36.95
C SER A 314 12.94 3.65 -36.54
N GLY A 315 13.11 2.71 -37.46
CA GLY A 315 13.85 1.46 -37.22
C GLY A 315 15.32 1.70 -36.81
N ASP A 316 16.01 2.67 -37.41
CA ASP A 316 17.36 3.06 -37.03
C ASP A 316 17.41 3.64 -35.60
N GLU A 317 16.43 4.46 -35.26
CA GLU A 317 16.28 4.99 -33.90
C GLU A 317 15.94 3.89 -32.90
N CYS A 318 15.19 2.86 -33.28
CA CYS A 318 14.98 1.66 -32.43
C CYS A 318 16.31 1.00 -32.09
N ARG A 319 17.20 0.78 -33.05
CA ARG A 319 18.54 0.24 -32.80
C ARG A 319 19.35 1.13 -31.85
N ALA A 320 19.30 2.43 -32.05
CA ALA A 320 19.97 3.37 -31.17
C ALA A 320 19.40 3.35 -29.73
N LEU A 321 18.09 3.18 -29.57
CA LEU A 321 17.44 3.01 -28.26
C LEU A 321 17.89 1.73 -27.53
N VAL A 322 18.05 0.62 -28.25
CA VAL A 322 18.65 -0.60 -27.66
C VAL A 322 20.07 -0.29 -27.22
N GLY A 323 20.88 0.43 -28.05
CA GLY A 323 22.21 0.89 -27.67
C GLY A 323 22.27 1.84 -26.48
N ALA A 324 21.17 2.55 -26.19
CA ALA A 324 21.00 3.44 -25.03
C ALA A 324 20.47 2.73 -23.78
N GLY A 325 20.23 1.41 -23.84
CA GLY A 325 19.88 0.63 -22.64
C GLY A 325 18.40 0.29 -22.48
N VAL A 326 17.58 0.38 -23.54
CA VAL A 326 16.21 -0.16 -23.58
C VAL A 326 16.24 -1.68 -23.50
N ASP A 327 15.32 -2.27 -22.75
CA ASP A 327 15.14 -3.74 -22.61
C ASP A 327 13.68 -4.17 -22.67
N ASP A 328 12.76 -3.27 -22.98
CA ASP A 328 11.35 -3.57 -23.20
C ASP A 328 10.76 -2.63 -24.29
N TRP A 329 10.05 -3.19 -25.25
CA TRP A 329 9.34 -2.40 -26.27
C TRP A 329 7.95 -1.98 -25.82
N GLY A 330 7.51 -2.48 -24.68
CA GLY A 330 6.18 -2.21 -24.14
C GLY A 330 5.07 -2.87 -24.92
N GLY A 331 3.96 -2.17 -25.04
CA GLY A 331 2.78 -2.67 -25.74
C GLY A 331 2.86 -2.47 -27.24
N VAL A 332 2.67 -3.55 -27.98
CA VAL A 332 2.51 -3.50 -29.44
C VAL A 332 1.21 -4.19 -29.79
N SER A 333 0.37 -3.53 -30.60
CA SER A 333 -0.91 -4.10 -31.03
C SER A 333 -0.89 -4.48 -32.49
N PRO A 334 -1.25 -5.71 -32.81
CA PRO A 334 -1.48 -6.12 -34.20
C PRO A 334 -2.86 -5.69 -34.74
N LEU A 335 -3.73 -5.18 -33.89
CA LEU A 335 -5.15 -4.95 -34.22
C LEU A 335 -5.60 -3.51 -34.02
N THR A 336 -5.25 -2.90 -32.88
CA THR A 336 -5.74 -1.57 -32.51
C THR A 336 -4.67 -0.51 -32.72
N PRO A 337 -5.02 0.72 -33.12
CA PRO A 337 -4.06 1.81 -33.22
C PRO A 337 -3.57 2.25 -31.84
N ASP A 338 -2.49 3.01 -31.80
CA ASP A 338 -2.16 3.84 -30.65
C ASP A 338 -3.16 5.01 -30.58
N HIS A 339 -4.11 4.91 -29.64
CA HIS A 339 -5.16 5.92 -29.52
C HIS A 339 -4.65 7.29 -29.04
N VAL A 340 -3.44 7.34 -28.48
CA VAL A 340 -2.77 8.59 -28.06
C VAL A 340 -1.99 9.21 -29.20
N ASN A 341 -1.40 8.38 -30.07
CA ASN A 341 -0.64 8.80 -31.27
C ASN A 341 -1.17 8.09 -32.52
N PRO A 342 -2.42 8.35 -32.93
CA PRO A 342 -3.06 7.59 -34.01
C PRO A 342 -2.40 7.77 -35.38
N GLU A 343 -1.62 8.83 -35.55
CA GLU A 343 -0.81 9.11 -36.74
C GLU A 343 0.47 8.29 -36.83
N ARG A 344 0.79 7.52 -35.79
CA ARG A 344 1.99 6.67 -35.66
C ARG A 344 1.58 5.21 -35.50
N PRO A 345 1.44 4.44 -36.58
CA PRO A 345 1.07 3.03 -36.51
C PRO A 345 2.16 2.21 -35.82
N TRP A 346 1.75 1.13 -35.20
CA TRP A 346 2.68 0.15 -34.62
C TRP A 346 3.51 -0.51 -35.74
N PRO A 347 4.82 -0.73 -35.53
CA PRO A 347 5.60 -1.54 -36.44
C PRO A 347 5.05 -2.98 -36.47
N ALA A 348 5.22 -3.67 -37.60
CA ALA A 348 4.96 -5.10 -37.65
C ALA A 348 5.88 -5.84 -36.67
N LEU A 349 5.36 -6.86 -35.98
CA LEU A 349 6.14 -7.59 -34.99
C LEU A 349 7.41 -8.23 -35.56
N ASP A 350 7.33 -8.71 -36.81
CA ASP A 350 8.49 -9.31 -37.51
C ASP A 350 9.57 -8.26 -37.84
N GLU A 351 9.16 -7.04 -38.20
CA GLU A 351 10.07 -5.93 -38.43
C GLU A 351 10.77 -5.52 -37.13
N LEU A 352 10.00 -5.40 -36.03
CA LEU A 352 10.55 -5.06 -34.73
C LEU A 352 11.48 -6.17 -34.22
N ALA A 353 11.16 -7.44 -34.47
CA ALA A 353 12.02 -8.57 -34.14
C ALA A 353 13.31 -8.54 -34.92
N ALA A 354 13.26 -8.22 -36.24
CA ALA A 354 14.43 -8.07 -37.07
C ALA A 354 15.37 -6.96 -36.57
N VAL A 355 14.84 -5.77 -36.28
CA VAL A 355 15.59 -4.65 -35.72
C VAL A 355 16.23 -5.01 -34.37
N THR A 356 15.52 -5.75 -33.54
CA THR A 356 16.03 -6.23 -32.23
C THR A 356 17.16 -7.24 -32.42
N ALA A 357 17.01 -8.16 -33.40
CA ALA A 357 18.02 -9.16 -33.74
C ALA A 357 19.30 -8.52 -34.33
N GLU A 358 19.17 -7.50 -35.16
CA GLU A 358 20.29 -6.71 -35.69
C GLU A 358 21.07 -6.00 -34.58
N ALA A 359 20.39 -5.58 -33.51
CA ALA A 359 21.01 -5.02 -32.32
C ALA A 359 21.66 -6.09 -31.40
N GLY A 360 21.59 -7.38 -31.75
CA GLY A 360 22.22 -8.48 -31.03
C GLY A 360 21.36 -9.17 -29.97
N TYR A 361 20.04 -8.93 -29.92
CA TYR A 361 19.12 -9.46 -28.91
C TYR A 361 18.01 -10.30 -29.52
N ASP A 362 17.46 -11.22 -28.74
CA ASP A 362 16.19 -11.89 -29.10
C ASP A 362 15.00 -11.05 -28.64
N MET A 363 13.89 -11.07 -29.37
CA MET A 363 12.64 -10.46 -28.92
C MET A 363 11.73 -11.52 -28.32
N VAL A 364 11.24 -11.31 -27.09
CA VAL A 364 10.41 -12.27 -26.35
C VAL A 364 9.11 -11.62 -25.85
N GLN A 365 8.01 -12.38 -25.95
CA GLN A 365 6.73 -11.91 -25.45
C GLN A 365 6.63 -12.09 -23.93
N ARG A 366 6.21 -11.05 -23.23
CA ARG A 366 5.84 -11.09 -21.81
C ARG A 366 4.35 -10.91 -21.59
N LEU A 367 3.89 -11.21 -20.37
CA LEU A 367 2.53 -10.85 -19.92
C LEU A 367 2.46 -9.38 -19.49
N THR A 368 1.28 -8.94 -19.08
CA THR A 368 1.05 -7.59 -18.57
C THR A 368 1.84 -7.31 -17.28
N ALA A 369 2.02 -8.29 -16.41
CA ALA A 369 2.98 -8.23 -15.31
C ALA A 369 4.34 -8.78 -15.75
N GLN A 370 5.41 -8.08 -15.36
CA GLN A 370 6.78 -8.51 -15.65
C GLN A 370 7.11 -9.85 -14.96
N PRO A 371 7.94 -10.72 -15.57
CA PRO A 371 8.22 -12.07 -15.08
C PRO A 371 8.56 -12.20 -13.60
N LYS A 372 9.32 -11.26 -13.04
CA LYS A 372 9.66 -11.31 -11.60
C LYS A 372 8.43 -11.29 -10.69
N TYR A 373 7.35 -10.62 -11.09
CA TYR A 373 6.11 -10.54 -10.31
C TYR A 373 5.22 -11.75 -10.55
N VAL A 374 5.22 -12.27 -11.77
CA VAL A 374 4.53 -13.51 -12.12
C VAL A 374 5.09 -14.67 -11.30
N GLN A 375 6.43 -14.81 -11.24
CA GLN A 375 7.12 -15.84 -10.47
C GLN A 375 6.96 -15.67 -8.95
N ALA A 376 6.95 -14.44 -8.45
CA ALA A 376 6.68 -14.13 -7.03
C ALA A 376 5.23 -14.41 -6.61
N GLY A 377 4.33 -14.60 -7.55
CA GLY A 377 2.98 -15.13 -7.34
C GLY A 377 2.13 -14.29 -6.38
N ALA A 378 1.58 -14.92 -5.34
CA ALA A 378 0.59 -14.31 -4.42
C ALA A 378 1.08 -13.06 -3.68
N ALA A 379 2.38 -12.81 -3.61
CA ALA A 379 2.90 -11.58 -3.04
C ALA A 379 2.52 -10.33 -3.86
N TRP A 380 2.29 -10.49 -5.16
CA TRP A 380 2.04 -9.41 -6.11
C TRP A 380 0.74 -9.57 -6.89
N ILE A 381 0.41 -10.78 -7.28
CA ILE A 381 -0.78 -11.10 -8.09
C ILE A 381 -1.90 -11.57 -7.16
N ASP A 382 -3.03 -10.88 -7.20
CA ASP A 382 -4.19 -11.25 -6.38
C ASP A 382 -4.63 -12.69 -6.67
N PRO A 383 -4.95 -13.50 -5.66
CA PRO A 383 -5.36 -14.90 -5.84
C PRO A 383 -6.50 -15.08 -6.84
N ARG A 384 -7.43 -14.13 -6.93
CA ARG A 384 -8.62 -14.17 -7.80
C ARG A 384 -8.27 -14.06 -9.29
N VAL A 385 -7.20 -13.37 -9.65
CA VAL A 385 -6.73 -13.24 -11.05
C VAL A 385 -5.52 -14.12 -11.35
N ARG A 386 -4.94 -14.74 -10.32
CA ARG A 386 -3.72 -15.56 -10.45
C ARG A 386 -3.90 -16.74 -11.39
N GLY A 387 -5.05 -17.41 -11.35
CA GLY A 387 -5.36 -18.54 -12.25
C GLY A 387 -5.25 -18.15 -13.72
N HIS A 388 -5.79 -16.97 -14.08
CA HIS A 388 -5.71 -16.41 -15.43
C HIS A 388 -4.26 -16.10 -15.84
N VAL A 389 -3.43 -15.59 -14.92
CA VAL A 389 -2.02 -15.31 -15.19
C VAL A 389 -1.24 -16.61 -15.41
N VAL A 390 -1.42 -17.62 -14.54
CA VAL A 390 -0.73 -18.90 -14.61
C VAL A 390 -1.08 -19.66 -15.90
N ALA A 391 -2.32 -19.55 -16.38
CA ALA A 391 -2.73 -20.18 -17.65
C ALA A 391 -1.92 -19.68 -18.85
N LEU A 392 -1.43 -18.44 -18.82
CA LEU A 392 -0.69 -17.80 -19.89
C LEU A 392 0.81 -17.68 -19.64
N ALA A 393 1.27 -17.93 -18.42
CA ALA A 393 2.67 -17.82 -18.03
C ALA A 393 3.44 -19.13 -18.22
N ASP A 394 4.65 -19.02 -18.72
CA ASP A 394 5.63 -20.09 -18.62
C ASP A 394 6.10 -20.20 -17.16
N PRO A 395 5.97 -21.35 -16.51
CA PRO A 395 6.25 -21.48 -15.08
C PRO A 395 7.73 -21.32 -14.72
N ALA A 396 8.64 -21.58 -15.65
CA ALA A 396 10.08 -21.48 -15.43
C ALA A 396 10.59 -20.04 -15.60
N THR A 397 10.07 -19.33 -16.59
CA THR A 397 10.58 -18.02 -16.97
C THR A 397 9.65 -16.86 -16.56
N GLY A 398 8.35 -17.10 -16.35
CA GLY A 398 7.33 -16.06 -16.15
C GLY A 398 6.98 -15.27 -17.42
N LEU A 399 7.54 -15.63 -18.57
CA LEU A 399 7.22 -15.07 -19.88
C LEU A 399 5.89 -15.60 -20.40
N ALA A 400 5.38 -15.01 -21.48
CA ALA A 400 4.16 -15.51 -22.10
C ALA A 400 4.41 -16.87 -22.80
N ARG A 401 3.48 -17.80 -22.59
CA ARG A 401 3.43 -19.06 -23.36
C ARG A 401 2.83 -18.83 -24.75
N ASP A 402 3.23 -19.65 -25.68
CA ASP A 402 2.60 -19.69 -27.02
C ASP A 402 1.29 -20.51 -26.98
N VAL A 403 0.29 -19.96 -26.29
CA VAL A 403 -1.08 -20.50 -26.19
C VAL A 403 -2.06 -19.38 -26.35
N ASN A 404 -3.21 -19.64 -26.93
CA ASN A 404 -4.28 -18.64 -27.00
C ASN A 404 -4.94 -18.48 -25.62
N PRO A 405 -5.28 -17.25 -25.22
CA PRO A 405 -6.02 -17.03 -24.02
C PRO A 405 -7.44 -17.63 -24.11
N VAL A 406 -7.91 -18.18 -23.01
CA VAL A 406 -9.23 -18.80 -22.89
C VAL A 406 -9.91 -18.21 -21.66
N GLY A 407 -11.16 -17.78 -21.83
CA GLY A 407 -11.95 -17.26 -20.73
C GLY A 407 -12.14 -18.27 -19.61
N MET A 408 -12.01 -17.82 -18.38
CA MET A 408 -12.23 -18.60 -17.17
C MET A 408 -13.09 -17.82 -16.19
N PRO A 409 -13.95 -18.50 -15.42
CA PRO A 409 -14.79 -17.84 -14.41
C PRO A 409 -13.94 -17.01 -13.45
N TRP A 410 -14.44 -15.84 -13.10
CA TRP A 410 -13.91 -15.01 -12.04
C TRP A 410 -15.01 -14.86 -10.98
N GLN A 411 -14.70 -15.18 -9.72
CA GLN A 411 -15.67 -15.11 -8.63
C GLN A 411 -15.42 -13.89 -7.76
N GLU A 412 -16.46 -13.10 -7.56
CA GLU A 412 -16.49 -12.09 -6.50
C GLU A 412 -16.52 -12.84 -5.16
N PRO A 413 -15.72 -12.43 -4.17
CA PRO A 413 -15.83 -12.99 -2.83
C PRO A 413 -17.25 -12.76 -2.29
N ASP A 414 -17.83 -13.74 -1.61
CA ASP A 414 -19.19 -13.69 -1.05
C ASP A 414 -19.39 -12.56 -0.03
N ASP A 415 -18.30 -11.89 0.39
CA ASP A 415 -18.23 -10.93 1.47
C ASP A 415 -18.03 -9.46 1.02
N VAL A 416 -18.30 -9.16 -0.24
CA VAL A 416 -18.20 -7.78 -0.76
C VAL A 416 -19.13 -6.81 -0.04
N ALA A 417 -20.27 -7.29 0.45
CA ALA A 417 -21.19 -6.51 1.28
C ALA A 417 -20.58 -6.04 2.61
N SER A 418 -19.51 -6.71 3.06
CA SER A 418 -18.82 -6.42 4.33
C SER A 418 -17.64 -5.43 4.21
N TRP A 419 -17.30 -5.01 3.00
CA TRP A 419 -16.13 -4.16 2.73
C TRP A 419 -16.39 -2.67 2.96
N GLY A 420 -17.33 -2.28 3.79
CA GLY A 420 -17.69 -0.88 3.99
C GLY A 420 -17.88 -0.15 2.65
N ARG A 421 -18.71 0.85 2.56
CA ARG A 421 -18.91 1.66 1.34
C ARG A 421 -17.59 2.22 0.84
N VAL A 422 -16.93 1.49 -0.06
CA VAL A 422 -15.77 2.00 -0.80
C VAL A 422 -16.29 2.60 -2.08
N ASP A 423 -16.42 3.90 -2.08
CA ASP A 423 -16.93 4.66 -3.22
C ASP A 423 -15.83 4.75 -4.29
N LEU A 424 -15.99 4.01 -5.39
CA LEU A 424 -15.14 4.16 -6.56
C LEU A 424 -15.55 5.44 -7.30
N GLY A 425 -14.62 6.38 -7.47
CA GLY A 425 -14.89 7.66 -8.11
C GLY A 425 -14.93 8.83 -7.14
N ALA A 426 -14.62 8.60 -5.87
CA ALA A 426 -14.47 9.68 -4.93
C ALA A 426 -13.38 10.68 -5.36
N ALA A 427 -13.66 11.97 -5.21
CA ALA A 427 -12.67 13.01 -5.43
C ALA A 427 -11.51 12.86 -4.45
N ILE A 428 -10.28 12.98 -4.92
CA ILE A 428 -9.08 12.90 -4.11
C ILE A 428 -8.32 14.23 -4.10
N ASP A 429 -7.64 14.53 -3.01
CA ASP A 429 -6.75 15.69 -2.90
C ASP A 429 -5.31 15.39 -3.35
N THR A 430 -4.44 16.37 -3.19
CA THR A 430 -3.03 16.27 -3.57
C THR A 430 -2.24 15.21 -2.82
N GLN A 431 -2.82 14.60 -1.78
CA GLN A 431 -2.21 13.53 -1.00
C GLN A 431 -2.90 12.18 -1.19
N GLY A 432 -3.81 12.07 -2.16
CA GLY A 432 -4.53 10.85 -2.48
C GLY A 432 -5.64 10.49 -1.48
N ARG A 433 -6.13 11.48 -0.71
CA ARG A 433 -7.18 11.28 0.27
C ARG A 433 -8.55 11.48 -0.37
N ASN A 434 -9.51 10.65 0.02
CA ASN A 434 -10.90 10.82 -0.39
C ASN A 434 -11.46 12.13 0.19
N THR A 435 -11.91 13.05 -0.68
CA THR A 435 -12.51 14.33 -0.28
C THR A 435 -14.04 14.27 -0.15
N ALA A 436 -14.68 13.16 -0.51
CA ALA A 436 -16.10 12.89 -0.25
C ALA A 436 -16.28 12.53 1.24
N VAL A 437 -16.05 13.50 2.12
CA VAL A 437 -15.98 13.32 3.55
C VAL A 437 -17.37 13.49 4.16
N ARG A 438 -17.64 12.80 5.27
CA ARG A 438 -18.85 12.98 6.09
C ARG A 438 -19.09 14.47 6.39
N SER A 439 -20.30 14.94 6.17
CA SER A 439 -20.68 16.34 6.38
C SER A 439 -20.61 16.80 7.86
N ASP A 440 -20.57 15.85 8.80
CA ASP A 440 -20.49 16.11 10.24
C ASP A 440 -19.07 16.10 10.83
N LEU A 441 -18.02 15.96 9.97
CA LEU A 441 -16.64 15.81 10.43
C LEU A 441 -16.16 16.93 11.37
N ALA A 442 -16.47 18.17 11.03
CA ALA A 442 -16.09 19.31 11.87
C ALA A 442 -16.84 19.31 13.21
N SER A 443 -18.14 18.98 13.22
CA SER A 443 -18.96 18.93 14.44
C SER A 443 -18.58 17.75 15.34
N ALA A 444 -18.25 16.59 14.75
CA ALA A 444 -17.90 15.39 15.49
C ALA A 444 -16.49 15.45 16.09
N PHE A 445 -15.52 16.01 15.35
CA PHE A 445 -14.09 15.90 15.69
C PHE A 445 -13.45 17.25 16.09
N GLY A 446 -14.12 18.38 15.90
CA GLY A 446 -13.64 19.72 16.23
C GLY A 446 -12.98 20.44 15.06
N ASP A 447 -12.28 21.52 15.37
CA ASP A 447 -11.64 22.38 14.36
C ASP A 447 -10.38 21.73 13.77
N TRP A 448 -10.45 21.34 12.52
CA TRP A 448 -9.35 20.69 11.79
C TRP A 448 -8.15 21.61 11.52
N GLU A 449 -8.37 22.94 11.44
CA GLU A 449 -7.27 23.91 11.26
C GLU A 449 -6.37 23.92 12.49
N SER A 450 -6.98 24.08 13.66
CA SER A 450 -6.26 24.03 14.95
C SER A 450 -5.53 22.68 15.16
N ILE A 451 -6.11 21.56 14.69
CA ILE A 451 -5.47 20.27 14.79
C ILE A 451 -4.25 20.16 13.86
N ARG A 452 -4.33 20.68 12.63
CA ARG A 452 -3.18 20.74 11.72
C ARG A 452 -2.05 21.59 12.29
N GLU A 453 -2.35 22.70 12.94
CA GLU A 453 -1.36 23.54 13.63
C GLU A 453 -0.66 22.75 14.75
N GLN A 454 -1.43 22.06 15.62
CA GLN A 454 -0.88 21.22 16.68
C GLN A 454 0.02 20.11 16.14
N VAL A 455 -0.38 19.46 15.04
CA VAL A 455 0.44 18.44 14.37
C VAL A 455 1.73 19.04 13.82
N HIS A 456 1.66 20.24 13.24
CA HIS A 456 2.85 20.94 12.76
C HIS A 456 3.80 21.27 13.92
N GLU A 457 3.29 21.77 15.03
CA GLU A 457 4.09 22.05 16.23
C GLU A 457 4.77 20.78 16.78
N LEU A 458 4.04 19.65 16.83
CA LEU A 458 4.62 18.36 17.24
C LEU A 458 5.75 17.93 16.31
N ALA A 459 5.59 18.10 14.99
CA ALA A 459 6.59 17.75 14.00
C ALA A 459 7.85 18.65 14.10
N VAL A 460 7.67 19.95 14.37
CA VAL A 460 8.79 20.92 14.54
C VAL A 460 9.58 20.65 15.82
N ARG A 461 8.91 20.18 16.87
CA ARG A 461 9.57 19.79 18.15
C ARG A 461 10.30 18.44 18.07
N ALA A 462 10.06 17.65 17.01
CA ALA A 462 10.85 16.44 16.80
C ALA A 462 12.32 16.84 16.58
N PRO A 463 13.29 16.34 17.34
CA PRO A 463 14.67 16.76 17.21
C PRO A 463 15.16 16.50 15.78
N GLU A 464 15.76 17.52 15.16
CA GLU A 464 16.63 17.32 14.01
C GLU A 464 17.63 16.20 14.36
N ARG A 465 17.97 15.35 13.38
CA ARG A 465 18.89 14.21 13.50
C ARG A 465 19.85 14.37 14.69
N ILE A 466 19.60 13.62 15.76
CA ILE A 466 20.61 13.43 16.78
C ILE A 466 21.71 12.66 16.07
N ASP A 467 22.87 13.29 15.94
CA ASP A 467 24.09 12.72 15.34
C ASP A 467 24.68 11.70 16.32
N THR A 468 23.88 10.67 16.65
CA THR A 468 24.22 9.61 17.60
C THR A 468 24.73 8.44 16.77
N ASP A 469 25.93 7.99 17.05
CA ASP A 469 26.52 6.83 16.40
C ASP A 469 25.67 5.58 16.67
N VAL A 470 24.87 5.16 15.66
CA VAL A 470 24.03 3.95 15.75
C VAL A 470 24.86 2.71 16.08
N LEU A 471 26.13 2.64 15.64
CA LEU A 471 27.02 1.54 15.96
C LEU A 471 27.40 1.53 17.44
N ALA A 472 27.58 2.72 18.04
CA ALA A 472 27.83 2.80 19.49
C ALA A 472 26.61 2.36 20.29
N ALA A 473 25.41 2.80 19.89
CA ALA A 473 24.15 2.39 20.49
C ALA A 473 23.91 0.88 20.35
N LEU A 474 24.22 0.27 19.20
CA LEU A 474 24.16 -1.18 19.00
C LEU A 474 25.07 -1.93 19.98
N ARG A 475 26.34 -1.50 20.12
CA ARG A 475 27.27 -2.12 21.07
C ARG A 475 26.81 -2.00 22.53
N SER A 476 26.13 -0.90 22.88
CA SER A 476 25.52 -0.73 24.19
C SER A 476 24.35 -1.69 24.37
N ALA A 477 23.48 -1.81 23.38
CA ALA A 477 22.35 -2.72 23.39
C ALA A 477 22.75 -4.21 23.39
N GLU A 478 23.82 -4.58 22.71
CA GLU A 478 24.40 -5.94 22.77
C GLU A 478 24.85 -6.31 24.19
N ARG A 479 25.43 -5.37 24.93
CA ARG A 479 25.92 -5.60 26.30
C ARG A 479 24.80 -5.58 27.33
N ALA A 480 23.88 -4.64 27.21
CA ALA A 480 22.79 -4.43 28.15
C ALA A 480 21.55 -3.86 27.41
N PRO A 481 20.72 -4.71 26.76
CA PRO A 481 19.62 -4.27 25.90
C PRO A 481 18.68 -3.28 26.61
N ALA A 482 18.23 -3.63 27.80
CA ALA A 482 17.33 -2.79 28.60
C ALA A 482 18.05 -1.68 29.41
N GLY A 483 19.34 -1.50 29.22
CA GLY A 483 20.17 -0.54 29.97
C GLY A 483 20.68 0.65 29.16
N CYS A 484 20.28 0.77 27.89
CA CYS A 484 20.63 1.91 27.05
C CYS A 484 19.98 3.20 27.53
N THR A 485 20.61 4.33 27.24
CA THR A 485 20.02 5.67 27.45
C THR A 485 18.95 5.97 26.40
N ASP A 486 18.07 6.94 26.66
CA ASP A 486 17.04 7.36 25.70
C ASP A 486 17.65 7.86 24.37
N GLY A 487 18.83 8.50 24.43
CA GLY A 487 19.56 8.91 23.23
C GLY A 487 20.04 7.73 22.39
N GLU A 488 20.52 6.65 23.02
CA GLU A 488 20.91 5.42 22.34
C GLU A 488 19.69 4.69 21.77
N TYR A 489 18.60 4.59 22.51
CA TYR A 489 17.35 4.04 21.98
C TYR A 489 16.79 4.84 20.80
N LEU A 490 16.89 6.18 20.86
CA LEU A 490 16.49 7.04 19.77
C LEU A 490 17.37 6.84 18.53
N ALA A 491 18.68 6.65 18.71
CA ALA A 491 19.58 6.31 17.61
C ALA A 491 19.18 4.98 16.95
N LEU A 492 18.88 3.93 17.74
CA LEU A 492 18.38 2.65 17.22
C LEU A 492 17.03 2.82 16.51
N ALA A 493 16.12 3.61 17.08
CA ALA A 493 14.80 3.89 16.51
C ALA A 493 14.85 4.66 15.19
N THR A 494 15.88 5.47 14.96
CA THR A 494 16.08 6.27 13.76
C THR A 494 17.01 5.62 12.72
N ALA A 495 17.59 4.46 13.02
CA ALA A 495 18.45 3.71 12.11
C ALA A 495 17.75 3.41 10.78
N ASP A 496 18.50 3.39 9.67
CA ASP A 496 18.00 3.07 8.32
C ASP A 496 18.99 2.18 7.55
N GLY A 497 18.51 1.52 6.49
CA GLY A 497 19.32 0.66 5.62
C GLY A 497 20.03 -0.45 6.39
N PRO A 498 21.34 -0.69 6.11
CA PRO A 498 22.11 -1.75 6.78
C PRO A 498 22.18 -1.61 8.31
N ALA A 499 22.15 -0.38 8.85
CA ALA A 499 22.15 -0.14 10.28
C ALA A 499 20.84 -0.61 10.92
N LEU A 500 19.69 -0.39 10.29
CA LEU A 500 18.41 -0.91 10.76
C LEU A 500 18.38 -2.44 10.74
N GLU A 501 18.93 -3.07 9.71
CA GLU A 501 19.00 -4.54 9.65
C GLU A 501 19.91 -5.12 10.75
N ALA A 502 20.98 -4.42 11.14
CA ALA A 502 21.79 -4.80 12.28
C ALA A 502 21.02 -4.69 13.62
N VAL A 503 20.18 -3.63 13.78
CA VAL A 503 19.29 -3.50 14.95
C VAL A 503 18.28 -4.64 14.99
N ALA A 504 17.68 -4.98 13.85
CA ALA A 504 16.72 -6.07 13.73
C ALA A 504 17.36 -7.45 13.97
N ALA A 505 18.59 -7.67 13.52
CA ALA A 505 19.34 -8.89 13.78
C ALA A 505 19.66 -9.07 15.28
N LEU A 506 20.05 -7.98 15.95
CA LEU A 506 20.21 -8.00 17.41
C LEU A 506 18.90 -8.35 18.12
N ALA A 507 17.79 -7.69 17.71
CA ALA A 507 16.48 -7.96 18.29
C ALA A 507 16.05 -9.42 18.08
N ASP A 508 16.32 -10.03 16.91
CA ASP A 508 16.03 -11.42 16.65
C ASP A 508 16.90 -12.38 17.47
N SER A 509 18.16 -12.04 17.70
CA SER A 509 19.02 -12.79 18.62
C SER A 509 18.44 -12.77 20.05
N LEU A 510 18.09 -11.58 20.56
CA LEU A 510 17.46 -11.43 21.87
C LEU A 510 16.12 -12.16 21.98
N ARG A 511 15.32 -12.17 20.92
CA ARG A 511 14.09 -12.95 20.86
C ARG A 511 14.38 -14.44 21.03
N ARG A 512 15.37 -14.95 20.28
CA ARG A 512 15.76 -16.38 20.34
C ARG A 512 16.21 -16.79 21.73
N ASP A 513 16.96 -15.93 22.40
CA ASP A 513 17.44 -16.18 23.76
C ASP A 513 16.29 -16.21 24.79
N VAL A 514 15.25 -15.38 24.61
CA VAL A 514 14.14 -15.24 25.59
C VAL A 514 13.03 -16.25 25.37
N VAL A 515 12.61 -16.49 24.13
CA VAL A 515 11.40 -17.27 23.77
C VAL A 515 11.66 -18.40 22.78
N GLY A 516 12.91 -18.63 22.38
CA GLY A 516 13.24 -19.67 21.39
C GLY A 516 12.75 -19.34 19.98
N ASP A 517 12.69 -20.36 19.13
CA ASP A 517 12.31 -20.21 17.72
C ASP A 517 10.81 -20.39 17.45
N GLU A 518 10.02 -20.78 18.45
CA GLU A 518 8.58 -20.94 18.29
C GLU A 518 7.90 -19.60 18.02
N VAL A 519 6.94 -19.62 17.07
CA VAL A 519 6.00 -18.53 16.82
C VAL A 519 4.67 -18.89 17.44
N THR A 520 4.18 -18.07 18.35
CA THR A 520 2.94 -18.36 19.07
C THR A 520 1.72 -17.66 18.44
N PHE A 521 0.54 -18.24 18.65
CA PHE A 521 -0.75 -17.68 18.26
C PHE A 521 -1.86 -18.18 19.20
N VAL A 522 -2.97 -17.43 19.28
CA VAL A 522 -4.19 -17.84 20.01
C VAL A 522 -5.34 -18.10 19.05
N VAL A 523 -6.17 -19.09 19.34
CA VAL A 523 -7.45 -19.25 18.63
C VAL A 523 -8.51 -18.45 19.37
N ASN A 524 -8.94 -17.35 18.78
CA ASN A 524 -9.86 -16.41 19.41
C ASN A 524 -10.87 -15.82 18.40
N ARG A 525 -11.90 -15.19 18.95
CA ARG A 525 -12.85 -14.35 18.21
C ARG A 525 -12.90 -12.95 18.78
N ASN A 526 -12.84 -11.94 17.92
CA ASN A 526 -13.18 -10.58 18.30
C ASN A 526 -14.70 -10.41 18.29
N ILE A 527 -15.25 -9.86 19.37
CA ILE A 527 -16.68 -9.53 19.46
C ILE A 527 -16.80 -8.04 19.73
N ASN A 528 -17.04 -7.28 18.68
CA ASN A 528 -17.34 -5.86 18.80
C ASN A 528 -18.85 -5.73 19.08
N PHE A 529 -19.23 -5.63 20.37
CA PHE A 529 -20.63 -5.68 20.78
C PHE A 529 -21.43 -4.43 20.42
N THR A 530 -20.79 -3.29 20.17
CA THR A 530 -21.41 -2.07 19.61
C THR A 530 -20.39 -1.21 18.91
N ASN A 531 -20.78 -0.55 17.81
CA ASN A 531 -19.99 0.50 17.18
C ASN A 531 -20.51 1.91 17.51
N ILE A 532 -21.55 2.03 18.31
CA ILE A 532 -22.06 3.32 18.78
C ILE A 532 -21.04 3.92 19.74
N CYS A 533 -20.49 5.08 19.38
CA CYS A 533 -19.43 5.70 20.15
C CYS A 533 -19.48 7.23 20.07
N TYR A 534 -19.34 7.87 21.23
CA TYR A 534 -19.36 9.35 21.36
C TYR A 534 -18.03 9.95 21.83
N THR A 535 -16.97 9.17 21.93
CA THR A 535 -15.65 9.65 22.40
C THR A 535 -15.00 10.65 21.46
N GLY A 536 -15.23 10.56 20.13
CA GLY A 536 -14.66 11.49 19.16
C GLY A 536 -13.18 11.23 18.85
N CYS A 537 -12.77 9.97 18.79
CA CYS A 537 -11.42 9.57 18.35
C CYS A 537 -11.25 9.87 16.85
N ARG A 538 -10.38 10.83 16.53
CA ARG A 538 -10.17 11.32 15.17
C ARG A 538 -9.51 10.29 14.23
N PHE A 539 -8.87 9.27 14.79
CA PHE A 539 -8.27 8.17 14.02
C PHE A 539 -9.22 7.01 13.76
N CYS A 540 -10.37 6.94 14.47
CA CYS A 540 -11.24 5.78 14.48
C CYS A 540 -12.32 5.87 13.39
N ALA A 541 -12.29 4.94 12.44
CA ALA A 541 -13.33 4.79 11.41
C ALA A 541 -14.45 3.84 11.82
N PHE A 542 -14.31 3.15 12.96
CA PHE A 542 -15.31 2.19 13.47
C PHE A 542 -16.51 2.87 14.14
N ALA A 543 -16.29 4.04 14.79
CA ALA A 543 -17.30 4.73 15.56
C ALA A 543 -18.46 5.25 14.69
N GLN A 544 -19.69 4.91 15.09
CA GLN A 544 -20.92 5.39 14.48
C GLN A 544 -21.75 6.17 15.51
N ARG A 545 -22.64 7.07 15.05
CA ARG A 545 -23.70 7.66 15.87
C ARG A 545 -24.93 6.76 15.81
N LYS A 546 -25.77 6.77 16.85
CA LYS A 546 -26.98 5.91 16.93
C LYS A 546 -27.90 6.03 15.72
N GLY A 547 -27.93 7.18 15.06
CA GLY A 547 -28.74 7.42 13.87
C GLY A 547 -28.10 7.05 12.54
N ASP A 548 -26.84 6.60 12.54
CA ASP A 548 -26.14 6.22 11.34
C ASP A 548 -26.64 4.87 10.82
N ALA A 549 -26.68 4.71 9.49
CA ALA A 549 -27.23 3.51 8.86
C ALA A 549 -26.48 2.21 9.25
N ASP A 550 -25.18 2.34 9.57
CA ASP A 550 -24.32 1.21 9.93
C ASP A 550 -24.15 1.06 11.46
N ALA A 551 -24.92 1.83 12.27
CA ALA A 551 -24.88 1.71 13.71
C ALA A 551 -25.52 0.40 14.18
N TYR A 552 -24.84 -0.29 15.10
CA TYR A 552 -25.38 -1.50 15.71
C TYR A 552 -25.02 -1.63 17.18
N SER A 553 -25.82 -2.40 17.90
CA SER A 553 -25.54 -2.86 19.26
C SER A 553 -26.07 -4.28 19.39
N LEU A 554 -25.21 -5.20 19.77
CA LEU A 554 -25.61 -6.60 20.01
C LEU A 554 -26.28 -6.74 21.36
N SER A 555 -27.32 -7.54 21.45
CA SER A 555 -27.90 -7.95 22.70
C SER A 555 -26.93 -8.87 23.48
N VAL A 556 -27.13 -8.97 24.77
CA VAL A 556 -26.34 -9.86 25.64
C VAL A 556 -26.39 -11.32 25.16
N GLY A 557 -27.57 -11.75 24.64
CA GLY A 557 -27.77 -13.07 24.06
C GLY A 557 -26.93 -13.29 22.80
N GLU A 558 -26.93 -12.34 21.87
CA GLU A 558 -26.13 -12.42 20.64
C GLU A 558 -24.63 -12.48 20.93
N VAL A 559 -24.14 -11.77 21.96
CA VAL A 559 -22.73 -11.85 22.38
C VAL A 559 -22.41 -13.23 22.94
N ALA A 560 -23.30 -13.80 23.75
CA ALA A 560 -23.13 -15.15 24.28
C ALA A 560 -23.17 -16.22 23.19
N ASP A 561 -24.04 -16.08 22.19
CA ASP A 561 -24.11 -17.00 21.05
C ASP A 561 -22.84 -16.92 20.18
N ARG A 562 -22.29 -15.72 19.92
CA ARG A 562 -21.00 -15.56 19.24
C ARG A 562 -19.84 -16.19 20.00
N ALA A 563 -19.84 -16.11 21.33
CA ALA A 563 -18.86 -16.79 22.16
C ALA A 563 -19.00 -18.32 22.06
N TRP A 564 -20.21 -18.84 21.99
CA TRP A 564 -20.48 -20.26 21.78
C TRP A 564 -20.02 -20.73 20.39
N GLU A 565 -20.32 -19.99 19.34
CA GLU A 565 -19.85 -20.27 17.96
C GLU A 565 -18.33 -20.32 17.92
N ALA A 566 -17.65 -19.37 18.58
CA ALA A 566 -16.21 -19.34 18.71
C ALA A 566 -15.67 -20.60 19.43
N HIS A 567 -16.31 -21.00 20.51
CA HIS A 567 -15.96 -22.21 21.24
C HIS A 567 -16.09 -23.47 20.38
N VAL A 568 -17.17 -23.61 19.64
CA VAL A 568 -17.39 -24.73 18.70
C VAL A 568 -16.32 -24.74 17.62
N ALA A 569 -15.84 -23.57 17.19
CA ALA A 569 -14.73 -23.41 16.23
C ALA A 569 -13.33 -23.60 16.87
N GLY A 570 -13.24 -23.97 18.15
CA GLY A 570 -11.99 -24.25 18.84
C GLY A 570 -11.34 -23.03 19.53
N ALA A 571 -12.03 -21.90 19.63
CA ALA A 571 -11.51 -20.74 20.33
C ALA A 571 -11.40 -20.99 21.84
N THR A 572 -10.29 -20.53 22.39
CA THR A 572 -10.02 -20.52 23.85
C THR A 572 -10.27 -19.16 24.48
N GLU A 573 -10.42 -18.14 23.64
CA GLU A 573 -10.56 -16.74 24.04
C GLU A 573 -11.62 -16.02 23.21
N VAL A 574 -12.36 -15.10 23.83
CA VAL A 574 -13.05 -14.01 23.13
C VAL A 574 -12.46 -12.68 23.54
N CYS A 575 -12.16 -11.83 22.54
CA CYS A 575 -11.74 -10.45 22.77
C CYS A 575 -12.94 -9.54 22.56
N MET A 576 -13.47 -8.95 23.63
CA MET A 576 -14.69 -8.13 23.56
C MET A 576 -14.36 -6.65 23.74
N GLN A 577 -14.71 -5.84 22.77
CA GLN A 577 -14.56 -4.37 22.78
C GLN A 577 -15.76 -3.73 22.11
N GLY A 578 -16.13 -2.54 22.56
CA GLY A 578 -17.23 -1.77 21.97
C GLY A 578 -16.98 -0.28 21.94
N GLY A 579 -17.83 0.42 21.20
CA GLY A 579 -17.92 1.87 21.26
C GLY A 579 -18.36 2.32 22.68
N ILE A 580 -18.06 3.57 23.01
CA ILE A 580 -18.55 4.19 24.26
C ILE A 580 -19.96 4.68 24.02
N ASP A 581 -20.93 3.78 24.28
CA ASP A 581 -22.35 4.05 24.14
C ASP A 581 -22.93 4.66 25.43
N PRO A 582 -23.44 5.89 25.38
CA PRO A 582 -24.10 6.52 26.54
C PRO A 582 -25.30 5.76 27.07
N GLU A 583 -25.97 4.98 26.25
CA GLU A 583 -27.18 4.24 26.62
C GLU A 583 -26.89 2.84 27.18
N LEU A 584 -25.66 2.35 27.12
CA LEU A 584 -25.32 1.06 27.73
C LEU A 584 -25.65 1.11 29.22
N PRO A 585 -26.42 0.15 29.79
CA PRO A 585 -26.74 0.12 31.21
C PRO A 585 -25.51 0.10 32.10
N VAL A 586 -25.62 0.58 33.33
CA VAL A 586 -24.52 0.57 34.32
C VAL A 586 -23.96 -0.84 34.52
N THR A 587 -24.84 -1.87 34.51
CA THR A 587 -24.49 -3.29 34.62
C THR A 587 -24.03 -3.90 33.32
N GLY A 588 -24.17 -3.20 32.19
CA GLY A 588 -24.02 -3.76 30.83
C GLY A 588 -22.71 -4.51 30.60
N TYR A 589 -21.59 -3.96 31.03
CA TYR A 589 -20.29 -4.62 30.89
C TYR A 589 -20.23 -5.94 31.68
N ALA A 590 -20.72 -5.95 32.94
CA ALA A 590 -20.76 -7.15 33.78
C ALA A 590 -21.75 -8.19 33.22
N ASP A 591 -22.88 -7.74 32.67
CA ASP A 591 -23.90 -8.63 32.11
C ASP A 591 -23.39 -9.34 30.86
N LEU A 592 -22.60 -8.66 29.99
CA LEU A 592 -21.94 -9.28 28.85
C LEU A 592 -20.97 -10.40 29.29
N VAL A 593 -20.14 -10.12 30.31
CA VAL A 593 -19.18 -11.12 30.82
C VAL A 593 -19.92 -12.32 31.43
N ARG A 594 -20.93 -12.07 32.27
CA ARG A 594 -21.75 -13.15 32.87
C ARG A 594 -22.42 -14.02 31.85
N ALA A 595 -22.96 -13.42 30.79
CA ALA A 595 -23.63 -14.17 29.72
C ALA A 595 -22.65 -15.07 28.94
N VAL A 596 -21.47 -14.59 28.65
CA VAL A 596 -20.41 -15.41 28.03
C VAL A 596 -20.02 -16.55 28.96
N LYS A 597 -19.77 -16.29 30.24
CA LYS A 597 -19.38 -17.32 31.20
C LYS A 597 -20.50 -18.32 31.50
N ALA A 598 -21.75 -17.87 31.51
CA ALA A 598 -22.90 -18.77 31.64
C ALA A 598 -23.05 -19.70 30.43
N ARG A 599 -22.77 -19.20 29.22
CA ARG A 599 -22.89 -19.95 27.96
C ARG A 599 -21.69 -20.88 27.73
N VAL A 600 -20.45 -20.40 28.03
CA VAL A 600 -19.19 -21.12 27.88
C VAL A 600 -18.31 -20.86 29.11
N PRO A 601 -18.44 -21.62 30.20
CA PRO A 601 -17.70 -21.37 31.42
C PRO A 601 -16.17 -21.40 31.27
N SER A 602 -15.64 -22.17 30.32
CA SER A 602 -14.21 -22.31 30.05
C SER A 602 -13.62 -21.20 29.18
N MET A 603 -14.46 -20.36 28.54
CA MET A 603 -14.00 -19.31 27.64
C MET A 603 -13.23 -18.24 28.43
N HIS A 604 -12.00 -17.95 27.99
CA HIS A 604 -11.25 -16.81 28.51
C HIS A 604 -11.83 -15.51 27.97
N VAL A 605 -12.22 -14.61 28.86
CA VAL A 605 -12.82 -13.32 28.50
C VAL A 605 -11.73 -12.23 28.62
N HIS A 606 -11.22 -11.80 27.48
CA HIS A 606 -10.31 -10.68 27.34
C HIS A 606 -11.11 -9.45 26.91
N ALA A 607 -11.41 -8.52 27.83
CA ALA A 607 -12.40 -7.51 27.51
C ALA A 607 -12.13 -6.16 28.18
N PHE A 608 -12.69 -5.14 27.55
CA PHE A 608 -12.83 -3.76 27.99
C PHE A 608 -11.53 -2.99 28.15
N SER A 609 -11.31 -2.11 27.20
CA SER A 609 -10.20 -1.15 27.21
C SER A 609 -10.25 -0.22 28.45
N PRO A 610 -9.15 0.40 28.85
CA PRO A 610 -9.16 1.46 29.87
C PRO A 610 -10.18 2.56 29.64
N MET A 611 -10.54 2.85 28.39
CA MET A 611 -11.58 3.83 28.05
C MET A 611 -12.99 3.32 28.41
N GLU A 612 -13.28 2.04 28.17
CA GLU A 612 -14.55 1.40 28.57
C GLU A 612 -14.64 1.27 30.09
N ILE A 613 -13.50 0.97 30.74
CA ILE A 613 -13.40 0.94 32.21
C ILE A 613 -13.70 2.32 32.79
N ALA A 614 -13.09 3.37 32.29
CA ALA A 614 -13.35 4.75 32.72
C ALA A 614 -14.83 5.14 32.54
N ASN A 615 -15.47 4.70 31.45
CA ASN A 615 -16.90 4.90 31.23
C ASN A 615 -17.76 4.16 32.28
N GLY A 616 -17.44 2.90 32.56
CA GLY A 616 -18.13 2.11 33.59
C GLY A 616 -18.00 2.72 35.00
N VAL A 617 -16.82 3.15 35.39
CA VAL A 617 -16.52 3.88 36.63
C VAL A 617 -17.35 5.17 36.71
N THR A 618 -17.33 5.97 35.65
CA THR A 618 -18.09 7.22 35.60
C THR A 618 -19.59 7.00 35.74
N LYS A 619 -20.14 5.98 35.10
CA LYS A 619 -21.57 5.65 35.16
C LYS A 619 -22.01 5.05 36.50
N SER A 620 -21.17 4.24 37.11
CA SER A 620 -21.48 3.56 38.36
C SER A 620 -21.26 4.42 39.60
N GLY A 621 -20.37 5.40 39.54
CA GLY A 621 -19.91 6.17 40.70
C GLY A 621 -18.99 5.38 41.63
N LEU A 622 -18.58 4.18 41.27
CA LEU A 622 -17.63 3.37 42.03
C LEU A 622 -16.20 3.84 41.78
N SER A 623 -15.27 3.49 42.70
CA SER A 623 -13.84 3.63 42.41
C SER A 623 -13.40 2.63 41.32
N ILE A 624 -12.28 2.93 40.66
CA ILE A 624 -11.68 2.04 39.65
C ILE A 624 -11.49 0.63 40.23
N ARG A 625 -11.00 0.55 41.47
CA ARG A 625 -10.75 -0.73 42.13
C ARG A 625 -12.03 -1.53 42.35
N GLU A 626 -13.06 -0.92 42.93
CA GLU A 626 -14.34 -1.60 43.20
C GLU A 626 -14.97 -2.07 41.88
N TRP A 627 -14.96 -1.25 40.87
CA TRP A 627 -15.52 -1.58 39.56
C TRP A 627 -14.80 -2.75 38.89
N LEU A 628 -13.45 -2.78 38.91
CA LEU A 628 -12.64 -3.89 38.39
C LEU A 628 -12.82 -5.18 39.19
N ILE A 629 -12.94 -5.11 40.52
CA ILE A 629 -13.26 -6.27 41.33
C ILE A 629 -14.62 -6.85 40.94
N GLY A 630 -15.65 -6.00 40.76
CA GLY A 630 -16.98 -6.45 40.31
C GLY A 630 -16.97 -7.11 38.95
N LEU A 631 -16.14 -6.63 38.01
CA LEU A 631 -15.97 -7.28 36.69
C LEU A 631 -15.24 -8.62 36.80
N ARG A 632 -14.20 -8.71 37.63
CA ARG A 632 -13.51 -9.96 37.88
C ARG A 632 -14.45 -11.01 38.50
N GLU A 633 -15.28 -10.61 39.44
CA GLU A 633 -16.30 -11.48 40.07
C GLU A 633 -17.39 -11.88 39.05
N ALA A 634 -17.68 -11.05 38.03
CA ALA A 634 -18.55 -11.39 36.91
C ALA A 634 -17.90 -12.40 35.94
N GLY A 635 -16.60 -12.65 36.06
CA GLY A 635 -15.86 -13.60 35.23
C GLY A 635 -14.90 -12.99 34.21
N LEU A 636 -14.56 -11.70 34.30
CA LEU A 636 -13.51 -11.09 33.50
C LEU A 636 -12.14 -11.69 33.85
N ASP A 637 -11.39 -12.17 32.86
CA ASP A 637 -10.10 -12.84 33.10
C ASP A 637 -8.90 -11.89 32.85
N THR A 638 -8.92 -11.10 31.75
CA THR A 638 -7.86 -10.13 31.39
C THR A 638 -8.44 -8.92 30.70
N ILE A 639 -7.66 -7.82 30.66
CA ILE A 639 -8.04 -6.60 29.95
C ILE A 639 -7.08 -6.26 28.80
N PRO A 640 -7.55 -5.73 27.66
CA PRO A 640 -6.67 -5.23 26.61
C PRO A 640 -6.03 -3.90 27.01
N GLY A 641 -4.74 -3.73 26.72
CA GLY A 641 -4.01 -2.46 26.89
C GLY A 641 -4.30 -1.43 25.78
N THR A 642 -5.41 -1.58 25.05
CA THR A 642 -5.86 -0.63 24.03
C THR A 642 -6.22 0.72 24.63
N ALA A 643 -6.61 1.68 23.82
CA ALA A 643 -6.77 3.09 24.20
C ALA A 643 -5.46 3.74 24.73
N ALA A 644 -4.32 3.05 24.66
CA ALA A 644 -3.00 3.63 24.90
C ALA A 644 -2.58 4.56 23.78
N GLU A 645 -2.78 4.19 22.56
CA GLU A 645 -2.24 4.74 21.30
C GLU A 645 -0.76 5.13 21.46
N ILE A 646 -0.48 6.39 21.83
CA ILE A 646 0.79 6.87 22.36
C ILE A 646 0.54 7.44 23.76
N LEU A 647 1.32 7.02 24.76
CA LEU A 647 1.24 7.49 26.14
C LEU A 647 2.01 8.81 26.32
N ASP A 648 1.56 9.82 25.58
CA ASP A 648 2.03 11.19 25.56
C ASP A 648 0.81 12.10 25.37
N ASP A 649 0.54 13.00 26.30
CA ASP A 649 -0.71 13.74 26.33
C ASP A 649 -0.82 14.76 25.18
N GLU A 650 0.29 15.30 24.65
CA GLU A 650 0.24 16.18 23.49
C GLU A 650 -0.23 15.40 22.27
N VAL A 651 0.28 14.20 22.03
CA VAL A 651 -0.18 13.31 20.95
C VAL A 651 -1.62 12.86 21.18
N ARG A 652 -1.98 12.49 22.41
CA ARG A 652 -3.33 12.00 22.74
C ARG A 652 -4.42 13.04 22.48
N TRP A 653 -4.16 14.32 22.79
CA TRP A 653 -5.12 15.40 22.51
C TRP A 653 -5.31 15.67 21.01
N VAL A 654 -4.28 15.46 20.22
CA VAL A 654 -4.43 15.48 18.74
C VAL A 654 -5.28 14.32 18.26
N LEU A 655 -5.08 13.12 18.81
CA LEU A 655 -5.80 11.92 18.38
C LEU A 655 -7.28 11.91 18.80
N THR A 656 -7.63 12.53 19.90
CA THR A 656 -8.99 12.39 20.45
C THR A 656 -9.45 13.60 21.23
N LYS A 657 -10.67 14.06 20.94
CA LYS A 657 -11.31 15.19 21.67
C LYS A 657 -11.67 14.85 23.12
N GLY A 658 -11.96 13.59 23.43
CA GLY A 658 -12.48 13.14 24.73
C GLY A 658 -11.73 11.98 25.34
N LYS A 659 -10.45 11.77 25.03
CA LYS A 659 -9.69 10.64 25.55
C LYS A 659 -9.19 10.90 26.96
N LEU A 660 -9.07 9.79 27.73
CA LEU A 660 -8.46 9.83 29.06
C LEU A 660 -6.98 10.24 28.97
N PRO A 661 -6.47 11.04 29.93
CA PRO A 661 -5.06 11.39 29.99
C PRO A 661 -4.19 10.17 30.29
N THR A 662 -2.89 10.26 29.96
CA THR A 662 -1.92 9.20 30.20
C THR A 662 -1.91 8.73 31.67
N SER A 663 -2.01 9.65 32.61
CA SER A 663 -2.04 9.35 34.05
C SER A 663 -3.21 8.45 34.44
N LEU A 664 -4.41 8.71 33.90
CA LEU A 664 -5.60 7.89 34.19
C LEU A 664 -5.49 6.50 33.52
N TRP A 665 -4.93 6.43 32.31
CA TRP A 665 -4.65 5.13 31.67
C TRP A 665 -3.72 4.28 32.53
N ILE A 666 -2.64 4.90 33.06
CA ILE A 666 -1.68 4.24 33.95
C ILE A 666 -2.38 3.78 35.23
N GLU A 667 -3.20 4.63 35.85
CA GLU A 667 -3.94 4.31 37.06
C GLU A 667 -4.87 3.12 36.87
N ILE A 668 -5.65 3.09 35.78
CA ILE A 668 -6.57 1.97 35.47
C ILE A 668 -5.80 0.67 35.30
N VAL A 669 -4.74 0.67 34.49
CA VAL A 669 -3.96 -0.54 34.20
C VAL A 669 -3.23 -1.05 35.46
N THR A 670 -2.60 -0.19 36.22
CA THR A 670 -1.93 -0.58 37.47
C THR A 670 -2.92 -1.11 38.49
N THR A 671 -4.10 -0.48 38.63
CA THR A 671 -5.16 -0.97 39.51
C THR A 671 -5.69 -2.33 39.05
N ALA A 672 -5.83 -2.55 37.75
CA ALA A 672 -6.21 -3.86 37.22
C ALA A 672 -5.19 -4.94 37.59
N HIS A 673 -3.90 -4.66 37.43
CA HIS A 673 -2.84 -5.58 37.85
C HIS A 673 -2.88 -5.88 39.37
N GLU A 674 -3.10 -4.85 40.20
CA GLU A 674 -3.19 -4.99 41.65
C GLU A 674 -4.38 -5.84 42.11
N VAL A 675 -5.50 -5.78 41.38
CA VAL A 675 -6.67 -6.64 41.66
C VAL A 675 -6.56 -8.04 41.02
N GLY A 676 -5.43 -8.35 40.37
CA GLY A 676 -5.15 -9.65 39.79
C GLY A 676 -5.63 -9.85 38.35
N LEU A 677 -6.03 -8.78 37.64
CA LEU A 677 -6.34 -8.80 36.23
C LEU A 677 -5.06 -8.44 35.44
N ARG A 678 -4.54 -9.38 34.66
CA ARG A 678 -3.42 -9.09 33.72
C ARG A 678 -3.92 -8.32 32.50
N SER A 679 -2.98 -7.72 31.80
CA SER A 679 -3.32 -7.00 30.54
C SER A 679 -2.29 -7.23 29.44
N SER A 680 -2.70 -7.05 28.19
CA SER A 680 -1.77 -6.73 27.12
C SER A 680 -1.26 -5.28 27.25
N SER A 681 -0.23 -4.92 26.49
CA SER A 681 0.20 -3.53 26.30
C SER A 681 0.23 -3.23 24.81
N THR A 682 -0.17 -2.03 24.40
CA THR A 682 -0.27 -1.67 22.97
C THR A 682 0.34 -0.31 22.68
N MET A 683 0.80 -0.11 21.47
CA MET A 683 1.19 1.19 20.94
C MET A 683 0.67 1.33 19.51
N MET A 684 -0.13 2.35 19.20
CA MET A 684 -0.50 2.67 17.83
C MET A 684 0.47 3.72 17.29
N TYR A 685 1.13 3.44 16.17
CA TYR A 685 2.18 4.28 15.62
C TYR A 685 2.00 4.49 14.11
N GLY A 686 2.64 5.53 13.57
CA GLY A 686 2.59 5.85 12.14
C GLY A 686 1.54 6.89 11.76
N HIS A 687 1.02 7.67 12.73
CA HIS A 687 0.04 8.75 12.52
C HIS A 687 0.68 10.15 12.63
N VAL A 688 0.77 10.73 13.84
CA VAL A 688 1.38 12.04 14.14
C VAL A 688 2.61 11.90 15.03
N ASP A 689 2.91 10.70 15.41
CA ASP A 689 4.02 10.29 16.27
C ASP A 689 5.37 10.34 15.54
N SER A 690 6.43 10.30 16.34
CA SER A 690 7.82 10.20 15.90
C SER A 690 8.60 9.20 16.75
N PRO A 691 9.82 8.79 16.38
CA PRO A 691 10.63 7.85 17.15
C PRO A 691 10.83 8.21 18.62
N ARG A 692 10.89 9.50 18.97
CA ARG A 692 10.97 9.92 20.39
C ARG A 692 9.76 9.49 21.20
N HIS A 693 8.57 9.53 20.58
CA HIS A 693 7.33 9.10 21.24
C HIS A 693 7.30 7.58 21.46
N TRP A 694 7.92 6.80 20.55
CA TRP A 694 8.03 5.36 20.73
C TRP A 694 8.92 5.02 21.93
N VAL A 695 10.08 5.69 22.07
CA VAL A 695 10.98 5.51 23.21
C VAL A 695 10.28 5.90 24.52
N ALA A 696 9.64 7.07 24.56
CA ALA A 696 8.92 7.55 25.74
C ALA A 696 7.79 6.59 26.15
N HIS A 697 6.98 6.13 25.18
CA HIS A 697 5.90 5.17 25.40
C HIS A 697 6.43 3.84 25.98
N LEU A 698 7.47 3.27 25.38
CA LEU A 698 8.06 2.02 25.86
C LEU A 698 8.67 2.16 27.26
N ASN A 699 9.23 3.32 27.61
CA ASN A 699 9.69 3.59 28.98
C ASN A 699 8.53 3.58 29.99
N VAL A 700 7.38 4.18 29.66
CA VAL A 700 6.18 4.11 30.52
C VAL A 700 5.76 2.65 30.76
N LEU A 701 5.75 1.83 29.70
CA LEU A 701 5.41 0.41 29.86
C LEU A 701 6.44 -0.35 30.73
N ARG A 702 7.73 -0.04 30.58
CA ARG A 702 8.79 -0.61 31.46
C ARG A 702 8.54 -0.30 32.92
N ASP A 703 8.26 0.99 33.22
CA ASP A 703 8.02 1.45 34.58
C ASP A 703 6.80 0.78 35.22
N ILE A 704 5.72 0.57 34.45
CA ILE A 704 4.54 -0.16 34.88
C ILE A 704 4.89 -1.62 35.11
N GLN A 705 5.58 -2.26 34.18
CA GLN A 705 5.94 -3.67 34.30
C GLN A 705 6.87 -3.94 35.49
N ASP A 706 7.84 -3.04 35.73
CA ASP A 706 8.76 -3.15 36.89
C ASP A 706 8.01 -3.05 38.20
N ARG A 707 6.91 -2.29 38.27
CA ARG A 707 6.09 -2.14 39.49
C ARG A 707 5.08 -3.27 39.68
N THR A 708 4.50 -3.79 38.60
CA THR A 708 3.31 -4.64 38.69
C THR A 708 3.50 -6.07 38.16
N GLY A 709 4.40 -6.26 37.18
CA GLY A 709 4.57 -7.54 36.48
C GLY A 709 3.32 -8.02 35.73
N GLY A 710 2.35 -7.13 35.49
CA GLY A 710 1.01 -7.50 35.01
C GLY A 710 0.83 -7.57 33.48
N PHE A 711 1.75 -7.02 32.69
CA PHE A 711 1.68 -7.14 31.24
C PHE A 711 2.08 -8.54 30.74
N THR A 712 1.28 -9.11 29.85
CA THR A 712 1.52 -10.41 29.23
C THR A 712 2.31 -10.29 27.94
N GLU A 713 2.10 -9.22 27.20
CA GLU A 713 2.67 -9.00 25.87
C GLU A 713 2.70 -7.52 25.51
N PHE A 714 3.47 -7.21 24.45
CA PHE A 714 3.43 -5.92 23.78
C PHE A 714 2.94 -6.08 22.34
N VAL A 715 1.97 -5.27 21.94
CA VAL A 715 1.33 -5.30 20.63
C VAL A 715 1.53 -3.96 19.90
N PRO A 716 2.51 -3.87 18.99
CA PRO A 716 2.65 -2.72 18.12
C PRO A 716 1.57 -2.74 17.04
N LEU A 717 0.79 -1.69 16.97
CA LEU A 717 -0.36 -1.54 16.08
C LEU A 717 -0.06 -0.48 14.99
N PRO A 718 0.31 -0.86 13.76
CA PRO A 718 0.43 0.09 12.66
C PRO A 718 -0.87 0.86 12.43
N PHE A 719 -0.77 2.17 12.27
CA PHE A 719 -1.93 3.01 11.95
C PHE A 719 -2.48 2.69 10.57
N VAL A 720 -3.74 2.29 10.51
CA VAL A 720 -4.51 2.07 9.28
C VAL A 720 -5.21 3.37 8.94
N HIS A 721 -4.77 4.04 7.88
CA HIS A 721 -5.10 5.44 7.64
C HIS A 721 -6.29 5.68 6.70
N GLN A 722 -6.61 4.75 5.80
CA GLN A 722 -7.41 4.95 4.61
C GLN A 722 -8.76 5.63 4.87
N ASN A 723 -9.50 5.17 5.88
CA ASN A 723 -10.80 5.71 6.27
C ASN A 723 -10.73 6.53 7.57
N SER A 724 -9.53 6.74 8.11
CA SER A 724 -9.35 7.52 9.33
C SER A 724 -9.71 9.00 9.12
N PRO A 725 -10.64 9.58 9.91
CA PRO A 725 -10.96 11.00 9.80
C PRO A 725 -9.74 11.91 9.93
N LEU A 726 -8.79 11.58 10.80
CA LEU A 726 -7.55 12.31 11.01
C LEU A 726 -6.70 12.38 9.74
N TYR A 727 -6.59 11.26 9.02
CA TYR A 727 -5.89 11.21 7.74
C TYR A 727 -6.67 11.91 6.63
N LEU A 728 -7.98 11.68 6.55
CA LEU A 728 -8.85 12.31 5.56
C LEU A 728 -8.86 13.84 5.68
N ALA A 729 -8.71 14.38 6.90
CA ALA A 729 -8.58 15.80 7.16
C ALA A 729 -7.18 16.38 6.92
N GLY A 730 -6.21 15.57 6.53
CA GLY A 730 -4.85 16.03 6.27
C GLY A 730 -3.98 16.24 7.51
N ALA A 731 -4.40 15.70 8.66
CA ALA A 731 -3.71 15.90 9.93
C ALA A 731 -2.87 14.69 10.37
N ALA A 732 -2.72 13.67 9.55
CA ALA A 732 -1.86 12.52 9.83
C ALA A 732 -1.11 12.05 8.59
N ARG A 733 0.04 11.42 8.80
CA ARG A 733 0.77 10.72 7.74
C ARG A 733 0.07 9.42 7.35
N PRO A 734 0.35 8.87 6.15
CA PRO A 734 -0.35 7.70 5.63
C PRO A 734 0.17 6.38 6.21
N GLY A 735 0.06 6.21 7.52
CA GLY A 735 0.55 5.03 8.22
C GLY A 735 2.09 4.95 8.29
N PRO A 736 2.64 3.94 9.00
CA PRO A 736 4.07 3.75 9.11
C PRO A 736 4.67 3.19 7.80
N SER A 737 5.90 3.59 7.52
CA SER A 737 6.70 3.00 6.45
C SER A 737 7.12 1.56 6.80
N HIS A 738 7.68 0.82 5.83
CA HIS A 738 8.30 -0.48 6.11
C HIS A 738 9.44 -0.34 7.13
N ARG A 739 10.24 0.71 7.00
CA ARG A 739 11.30 1.08 7.93
C ARG A 739 10.77 1.25 9.34
N ASP A 740 9.69 2.03 9.53
CA ASP A 740 9.10 2.28 10.85
C ASP A 740 8.60 0.99 11.50
N ASN A 741 7.92 0.13 10.73
CA ASN A 741 7.47 -1.17 11.23
C ASN A 741 8.65 -2.00 11.74
N ARG A 742 9.72 -2.09 10.94
CA ARG A 742 10.92 -2.83 11.28
C ARG A 742 11.59 -2.28 12.54
N ALA A 743 11.73 -0.94 12.62
CA ALA A 743 12.36 -0.26 13.76
C ALA A 743 11.54 -0.42 15.05
N VAL A 744 10.22 -0.26 15.00
CA VAL A 744 9.36 -0.37 16.21
C VAL A 744 9.40 -1.77 16.81
N HIS A 745 9.32 -2.83 16.00
CA HIS A 745 9.37 -4.21 16.51
C HIS A 745 10.74 -4.55 17.11
N ALA A 746 11.82 -4.16 16.42
CA ALA A 746 13.17 -4.36 16.91
C ALA A 746 13.45 -3.56 18.19
N LEU A 747 13.08 -2.28 18.22
CA LEU A 747 13.22 -1.42 19.39
C LEU A 747 12.47 -1.98 20.60
N ALA A 748 11.21 -2.41 20.38
CA ALA A 748 10.40 -3.00 21.45
C ALA A 748 11.07 -4.23 22.05
N ARG A 749 11.62 -5.13 21.23
CA ARG A 749 12.37 -6.30 21.73
C ARG A 749 13.56 -5.90 22.58
N ILE A 750 14.32 -4.89 22.16
CA ILE A 750 15.51 -4.42 22.87
C ILE A 750 15.11 -3.73 24.18
N MET A 751 14.18 -2.78 24.15
CA MET A 751 13.81 -1.98 25.31
C MET A 751 13.05 -2.80 26.38
N LEU A 752 12.22 -3.74 25.97
CA LEU A 752 11.38 -4.57 26.85
C LEU A 752 12.09 -5.87 27.29
N HIS A 753 13.35 -6.08 26.88
CA HIS A 753 14.13 -7.26 27.26
C HIS A 753 14.18 -7.47 28.77
N GLY A 754 13.90 -8.69 29.20
CA GLY A 754 13.83 -9.07 30.63
C GLY A 754 12.57 -8.61 31.36
N ARG A 755 11.62 -7.95 30.69
CA ARG A 755 10.38 -7.42 31.28
C ARG A 755 9.12 -7.98 30.61
N ILE A 756 8.99 -7.77 29.29
CA ILE A 756 7.88 -8.30 28.49
C ILE A 756 8.47 -9.20 27.42
N SER A 757 8.26 -10.50 27.58
CA SER A 757 8.89 -11.53 26.74
C SER A 757 8.24 -11.70 25.37
N HIS A 758 6.96 -11.34 25.23
CA HIS A 758 6.20 -11.59 24.04
C HIS A 758 5.91 -10.29 23.28
N ILE A 759 6.41 -10.23 22.05
CA ILE A 759 6.17 -9.13 21.12
C ILE A 759 5.33 -9.67 19.96
N GLN A 760 4.11 -9.16 19.87
CA GLN A 760 3.17 -9.56 18.83
C GLN A 760 3.45 -8.78 17.52
N THR A 761 3.07 -9.36 16.39
CA THR A 761 3.00 -8.66 15.10
C THR A 761 1.62 -8.84 14.47
N SER A 762 1.02 -7.73 14.00
CA SER A 762 -0.37 -7.70 13.57
C SER A 762 -0.52 -8.04 12.08
N TRP A 763 -0.79 -9.30 11.75
CA TRP A 763 -1.00 -9.73 10.36
C TRP A 763 -2.17 -9.00 9.68
N VAL A 764 -3.22 -8.64 10.43
CA VAL A 764 -4.39 -7.94 9.91
C VAL A 764 -4.06 -6.53 9.41
N LYS A 765 -2.98 -5.91 9.90
CA LYS A 765 -2.51 -4.58 9.51
C LYS A 765 -1.32 -4.62 8.55
N LEU A 766 -0.48 -5.64 8.65
CA LEU A 766 0.78 -5.76 7.92
C LEU A 766 0.68 -6.67 6.67
N GLY A 767 -0.26 -7.61 6.67
CA GLY A 767 -0.31 -8.70 5.69
C GLY A 767 0.78 -9.76 5.96
N VAL A 768 0.70 -10.89 5.26
CA VAL A 768 1.54 -12.07 5.51
C VAL A 768 3.03 -11.76 5.42
N ARG A 769 3.50 -11.20 4.29
CA ARG A 769 4.93 -10.99 4.03
C ARG A 769 5.57 -10.02 5.04
N ARG A 770 4.92 -8.90 5.36
CA ARG A 770 5.48 -7.94 6.32
C ARG A 770 5.47 -8.51 7.74
N THR A 771 4.44 -9.30 8.08
CA THR A 771 4.40 -10.04 9.35
C THR A 771 5.60 -10.98 9.48
N GLN A 772 5.94 -11.74 8.43
CA GLN A 772 7.13 -12.58 8.39
C GLN A 772 8.42 -11.79 8.64
N VAL A 773 8.57 -10.64 7.98
CA VAL A 773 9.73 -9.77 8.20
C VAL A 773 9.80 -9.26 9.66
N MET A 774 8.67 -8.98 10.32
CA MET A 774 8.67 -8.59 11.74
C MET A 774 9.05 -9.76 12.65
N LEU A 775 8.61 -10.97 12.33
CA LEU A 775 9.02 -12.18 13.04
C LEU A 775 10.54 -12.44 12.96
N GLU A 776 11.18 -12.05 11.87
CA GLU A 776 12.64 -12.08 11.67
C GLU A 776 13.36 -10.85 12.25
N GLY A 777 12.66 -10.00 13.02
CA GLY A 777 13.18 -8.76 13.58
C GLY A 777 12.77 -8.53 15.03
N GLY A 778 12.56 -9.59 15.80
CA GLY A 778 12.32 -9.52 17.25
C GLY A 778 10.90 -9.87 17.70
N ALA A 779 9.91 -9.97 16.79
CA ALA A 779 8.57 -10.46 17.12
C ALA A 779 8.55 -12.00 17.24
N ASN A 780 7.63 -12.53 18.05
CA ASN A 780 7.46 -13.98 18.26
C ASN A 780 6.01 -14.44 18.31
N ASP A 781 5.04 -13.55 18.18
CA ASP A 781 3.62 -13.87 18.31
C ASP A 781 2.81 -13.29 17.16
N LEU A 782 1.86 -14.05 16.64
CA LEU A 782 0.98 -13.64 15.52
C LEU A 782 -0.35 -13.04 15.99
N GLY A 783 -0.58 -12.99 17.30
CA GLY A 783 -1.90 -12.70 17.84
C GLY A 783 -2.87 -13.84 17.61
N GLY A 784 -4.07 -13.54 17.16
CA GLY A 784 -5.14 -14.52 17.06
C GLY A 784 -5.68 -14.78 15.67
N THR A 785 -6.56 -15.78 15.60
CA THR A 785 -7.39 -16.05 14.43
C THR A 785 -8.39 -14.94 14.16
N LEU A 786 -8.78 -14.19 15.19
CA LEU A 786 -9.72 -13.05 15.25
C LEU A 786 -11.15 -13.40 14.83
N MET A 787 -11.36 -14.33 13.91
CA MET A 787 -12.61 -14.77 13.29
C MET A 787 -13.49 -13.64 12.75
N GLU A 788 -13.46 -12.45 13.39
CA GLU A 788 -14.24 -11.28 13.01
C GLU A 788 -13.50 -10.01 13.43
N GLU A 789 -12.64 -9.45 12.57
CA GLU A 789 -11.93 -8.18 12.86
C GLU A 789 -12.59 -7.03 12.12
N THR A 790 -13.50 -6.33 12.81
CA THR A 790 -14.30 -5.25 12.22
C THR A 790 -13.59 -3.89 12.27
N ILE A 791 -12.84 -3.61 13.33
CA ILE A 791 -12.22 -2.29 13.56
C ILE A 791 -11.18 -1.95 12.50
N SER A 792 -10.25 -2.86 12.25
CA SER A 792 -9.19 -2.66 11.23
C SER A 792 -9.76 -2.66 9.82
N ARG A 793 -10.81 -3.48 9.57
CA ARG A 793 -11.52 -3.52 8.29
C ARG A 793 -12.21 -2.19 8.00
N MET A 794 -12.95 -1.62 8.94
CA MET A 794 -13.60 -0.31 8.77
C MET A 794 -12.58 0.82 8.60
N ALA A 795 -11.40 0.69 9.19
CA ALA A 795 -10.29 1.62 8.95
C ALA A 795 -9.65 1.48 7.56
N GLY A 796 -9.99 0.42 6.80
CA GLY A 796 -9.48 0.19 5.44
C GLY A 796 -8.38 -0.85 5.35
N SER A 797 -8.21 -1.72 6.35
CA SER A 797 -7.28 -2.85 6.25
C SER A 797 -7.79 -3.90 5.26
N GLU A 798 -6.89 -4.42 4.42
CA GLU A 798 -7.21 -5.32 3.30
C GLU A 798 -6.70 -6.75 3.48
N HIS A 799 -6.19 -7.06 4.64
CA HIS A 799 -5.54 -8.37 4.88
C HIS A 799 -6.50 -9.41 5.46
N GLY A 800 -7.80 -9.18 5.30
CA GLY A 800 -8.86 -10.03 5.82
C GLY A 800 -9.23 -9.72 7.28
N SER A 801 -10.35 -10.27 7.73
CA SER A 801 -10.87 -10.14 9.11
C SER A 801 -10.65 -11.38 9.95
N ALA A 802 -10.22 -12.48 9.33
CA ALA A 802 -9.99 -13.76 9.98
C ALA A 802 -8.85 -14.52 9.32
N LYS A 803 -8.21 -15.40 10.07
CA LYS A 803 -7.33 -16.44 9.56
C LYS A 803 -7.61 -17.77 10.25
N THR A 804 -7.51 -18.84 9.48
CA THR A 804 -7.54 -20.19 10.03
C THR A 804 -6.23 -20.52 10.75
N VAL A 805 -6.27 -21.52 11.62
CA VAL A 805 -5.06 -22.04 12.28
C VAL A 805 -4.01 -22.43 11.24
N ALA A 806 -4.42 -23.13 10.17
CA ALA A 806 -3.50 -23.55 9.09
C ALA A 806 -2.80 -22.35 8.41
N GLU A 807 -3.51 -21.26 8.19
CA GLU A 807 -2.90 -20.04 7.63
C GLU A 807 -1.91 -19.38 8.58
N LEU A 808 -2.19 -19.35 9.90
CA LEU A 808 -1.25 -18.82 10.89
C LEU A 808 0.00 -19.72 10.99
N VAL A 809 -0.18 -21.04 10.96
CA VAL A 809 0.93 -22.00 10.90
C VAL A 809 1.77 -21.76 9.65
N ALA A 810 1.16 -21.61 8.49
CA ALA A 810 1.87 -21.37 7.23
C ALA A 810 2.67 -20.05 7.23
N ILE A 811 2.24 -19.02 7.97
CA ILE A 811 3.02 -17.77 8.13
C ILE A 811 4.35 -18.06 8.84
N ALA A 812 4.34 -18.83 9.92
CA ALA A 812 5.53 -19.17 10.69
C ALA A 812 6.44 -20.14 9.93
N GLU A 813 5.86 -21.21 9.35
CA GLU A 813 6.60 -22.20 8.57
C GLU A 813 7.23 -21.58 7.30
N GLY A 814 6.62 -20.57 6.71
CA GLY A 814 7.15 -19.82 5.59
C GLY A 814 8.49 -19.11 5.85
N ILE A 815 8.89 -18.97 7.11
CA ILE A 815 10.21 -18.47 7.56
C ILE A 815 11.01 -19.55 8.31
N GLY A 816 10.62 -20.82 8.19
CA GLY A 816 11.32 -21.97 8.80
C GLY A 816 11.16 -22.04 10.32
N ARG A 817 10.14 -21.45 10.93
CA ARG A 817 9.90 -21.44 12.38
C ARG A 817 8.65 -22.26 12.74
N PRO A 818 8.69 -23.07 13.81
CA PRO A 818 7.52 -23.84 14.25
C PRO A 818 6.45 -22.92 14.84
N ALA A 819 5.18 -23.22 14.55
CA ALA A 819 4.04 -22.51 15.13
C ALA A 819 3.45 -23.28 16.32
N ARG A 820 3.04 -22.56 17.37
CA ARG A 820 2.45 -23.17 18.59
C ARG A 820 1.24 -22.36 19.04
N GLN A 821 0.16 -23.09 19.33
CA GLN A 821 -1.01 -22.47 19.96
C GLN A 821 -0.76 -22.19 21.45
N ARG A 822 -1.17 -21.01 21.90
CA ARG A 822 -1.08 -20.58 23.30
C ARG A 822 -2.45 -20.16 23.88
N THR A 823 -2.50 -20.07 25.19
CA THR A 823 -3.58 -19.36 25.90
C THR A 823 -3.35 -17.85 25.89
N THR A 824 -4.33 -17.05 26.30
CA THR A 824 -4.20 -15.59 26.47
C THR A 824 -3.02 -15.21 27.38
N THR A 825 -2.73 -16.00 28.40
CA THR A 825 -1.64 -15.77 29.35
C THR A 825 -0.33 -16.50 29.01
N TYR A 826 -0.17 -16.90 27.75
CA TYR A 826 1.03 -17.52 27.18
C TYR A 826 1.40 -18.92 27.70
N ALA A 827 0.48 -19.65 28.26
CA ALA A 827 0.69 -21.10 28.46
C ALA A 827 0.55 -21.82 27.10
N LEU A 828 1.55 -22.62 26.72
CA LEU A 828 1.49 -23.42 25.49
C LEU A 828 0.46 -24.55 25.64
N LEU A 829 -0.35 -24.73 24.63
CA LEU A 829 -1.28 -25.84 24.55
C LEU A 829 -0.59 -27.08 23.96
N ALA A 830 -1.03 -28.28 24.40
CA ALA A 830 -0.56 -29.53 23.82
C ALA A 830 -0.82 -29.54 22.30
N ALA A 831 0.16 -30.01 21.53
CA ALA A 831 0.07 -30.09 20.07
C ALA A 831 -0.98 -31.11 19.63
#